data_b6e9499a2c7fd55bee664df7594ad354
#
_entry.id   b6e9499a2c7fd55bee664df7594ad354
#
_cell.length_a   1.000
_cell.length_b   1.000
_cell.length_c   1.000
_cell.angle_alpha   90.00
_cell.angle_beta   90.00
_cell.angle_gamma   90.00
#
_symmetry.space_group_name_H-M   'P 1'
#
loop_
_entity.id
_entity.type
_entity.pdbx_description
1 polymer ?
#
loop_
_entity_poly.entity_id
_entity_poly.type
_entity_poly.pdbx_seq_one_letter_code
_entity_poly.pdbx_strand_id
1 'polypeptide(L)'
;MDKFILHSQYKPTGDQPQAIAELTDGVNRGFAEQTLLGVTGSGKTFTMANVIANLNRPTLVLAHNKTLAAQLCSEFREFFPENAVEYFVSYYDYYQPEAYIPSTDTYIEKDSAINDEIDKLRHSATSALSERRDVIIVASVSCIYSLGDPIDYLSMVISLRPGMEKSRDEVINKLVEIQYERNDINFIRNKFRVRGDVVEIFPAQSSENAIRVEFFGDEVDRISEINALTGEVKGVLSHVAIYPASHYVVSQEKMERSIKEIYEEMTERVAQFESQGKLLEAQRIKQRTEYDIEMLRETGFCKGIENYSRVMSGREPGSPPFTLLDYFPKDFLLFVDESHVTLPQVRGMYGGDRSRKESLVEFGFRLPSAYDNRPLTFDEFYERLGQKIFVSATPGEFERETSARVAEQLIRPTGLVDPSISVRPTEGQIDDIISEINIRVERKERVLLTTLTKKMAEDLTDYLEDLGIKVRYMHHDVDTIERMEIIRDLRLGEFDVLVGINLLREGLDIPEVSLVIILDADKEGFLRSETSLIQTIGRAARNANGEVIMYADSVTPSMERAIVETERRRQKQMAYNEEHGIVPKTIIKGVRDVIEITSKKDKGEKPIKKMSRKEREEMIVRLTAEMKAAAKILEFEHAAYLRDKINKLREEK
;
A
#
# COMPACT_ATOMS: atom_id res chain seq x y z
N MET A 1 -19.53 7.39 -16.03
CA MET A 1 -19.85 6.05 -16.55
C MET A 1 -20.28 5.19 -15.39
N ASP A 2 -21.25 4.30 -15.59
CA ASP A 2 -21.79 3.48 -14.48
C ASP A 2 -21.48 1.98 -14.65
N LYS A 3 -20.62 1.64 -15.61
CA LYS A 3 -20.25 0.23 -15.89
C LYS A 3 -18.76 0.05 -16.02
N PHE A 4 -18.29 -1.06 -15.50
CA PHE A 4 -16.92 -1.51 -15.74
C PHE A 4 -16.78 -2.10 -17.13
N ILE A 5 -15.78 -1.62 -17.88
CA ILE A 5 -15.44 -2.09 -19.22
C ILE A 5 -14.10 -2.80 -19.14
N LEU A 6 -14.14 -4.13 -19.18
CA LEU A 6 -12.94 -4.96 -19.10
C LEU A 6 -12.23 -5.01 -20.45
N HIS A 7 -10.99 -4.57 -20.49
CA HIS A 7 -10.08 -4.69 -21.63
C HIS A 7 -9.06 -5.77 -21.35
N SER A 8 -9.01 -6.80 -22.18
CA SER A 8 -7.99 -7.84 -22.07
C SER A 8 -7.72 -8.51 -23.41
N GLN A 9 -6.45 -8.78 -23.68
CA GLN A 9 -6.03 -9.63 -24.82
C GLN A 9 -6.22 -11.11 -24.50
N TYR A 10 -6.45 -11.46 -23.23
CA TYR A 10 -6.60 -12.83 -22.77
C TYR A 10 -8.08 -13.18 -22.59
N LYS A 11 -8.38 -14.46 -22.80
CA LYS A 11 -9.66 -15.05 -22.41
C LYS A 11 -9.47 -15.93 -21.17
N PRO A 12 -10.49 -16.07 -20.31
CA PRO A 12 -10.41 -17.01 -19.19
C PRO A 12 -10.12 -18.44 -19.64
N THR A 13 -9.13 -19.07 -19.04
CA THR A 13 -8.66 -20.44 -19.35
C THR A 13 -8.45 -21.26 -18.07
N GLY A 14 -8.30 -22.55 -18.21
CA GLY A 14 -8.12 -23.47 -17.07
C GLY A 14 -9.32 -23.46 -16.13
N ASP A 15 -9.06 -23.26 -14.86
CA ASP A 15 -10.09 -23.16 -13.80
C ASP A 15 -10.75 -21.77 -13.75
N GLN A 16 -10.22 -20.75 -14.48
CA GLN A 16 -10.72 -19.36 -14.39
C GLN A 16 -12.20 -19.23 -14.75
N PRO A 17 -12.73 -19.82 -15.87
CA PRO A 17 -14.14 -19.68 -16.20
C PRO A 17 -15.06 -20.20 -15.09
N GLN A 18 -14.74 -21.34 -14.48
CA GLN A 18 -15.50 -21.90 -13.39
C GLN A 18 -15.43 -21.01 -12.14
N ALA A 19 -14.22 -20.59 -11.73
CA ALA A 19 -14.04 -19.73 -10.57
C ALA A 19 -14.78 -18.40 -10.71
N ILE A 20 -14.73 -17.76 -11.89
CA ILE A 20 -15.47 -16.54 -12.19
C ILE A 20 -16.99 -16.76 -12.06
N ALA A 21 -17.50 -17.84 -12.65
CA ALA A 21 -18.92 -18.17 -12.58
C ALA A 21 -19.39 -18.46 -11.16
N GLU A 22 -18.64 -19.27 -10.41
CA GLU A 22 -18.94 -19.62 -9.04
C GLU A 22 -18.94 -18.42 -8.09
N LEU A 23 -17.93 -17.55 -8.15
CA LEU A 23 -17.82 -16.37 -7.31
C LEU A 23 -18.91 -15.35 -7.66
N THR A 24 -19.17 -15.12 -8.95
CA THR A 24 -20.25 -14.22 -9.41
C THR A 24 -21.62 -14.72 -8.95
N ASP A 25 -21.91 -16.01 -9.13
CA ASP A 25 -23.16 -16.63 -8.68
C ASP A 25 -23.32 -16.53 -7.15
N GLY A 26 -22.26 -16.79 -6.38
CA GLY A 26 -22.29 -16.69 -4.93
C GLY A 26 -22.62 -15.27 -4.45
N VAL A 27 -22.05 -14.24 -5.07
CA VAL A 27 -22.40 -12.83 -4.74
C VAL A 27 -23.86 -12.55 -5.08
N ASN A 28 -24.34 -13.00 -6.25
CA ASN A 28 -25.73 -12.80 -6.67
C ASN A 28 -26.74 -13.53 -5.78
N ARG A 29 -26.34 -14.65 -5.18
CA ARG A 29 -27.14 -15.39 -4.17
C ARG A 29 -27.08 -14.78 -2.77
N GLY A 30 -26.25 -13.75 -2.57
CA GLY A 30 -26.13 -13.09 -1.28
C GLY A 30 -25.15 -13.75 -0.31
N PHE A 31 -24.22 -14.60 -0.76
CA PHE A 31 -23.18 -15.15 0.12
C PHE A 31 -22.35 -14.03 0.70
N ALA A 32 -22.22 -14.00 2.01
CA ALA A 32 -21.46 -12.96 2.71
C ALA A 32 -19.96 -13.10 2.45
N GLU A 33 -19.47 -14.35 2.39
CA GLU A 33 -18.06 -14.68 2.28
C GLU A 33 -17.84 -15.83 1.31
N GLN A 34 -16.81 -15.68 0.49
CA GLN A 34 -16.33 -16.70 -0.43
C GLN A 34 -14.80 -16.64 -0.48
N THR A 35 -14.17 -17.75 -0.84
CA THR A 35 -12.71 -17.82 -1.02
C THR A 35 -12.37 -18.22 -2.45
N LEU A 36 -11.46 -17.48 -3.08
CA LEU A 36 -10.72 -17.88 -4.27
C LEU A 36 -9.40 -18.52 -3.82
N LEU A 37 -9.34 -19.85 -3.85
CA LEU A 37 -8.10 -20.59 -3.63
C LEU A 37 -7.34 -20.63 -4.95
N GLY A 38 -6.43 -19.67 -5.14
CA GLY A 38 -5.70 -19.52 -6.39
C GLY A 38 -4.20 -19.62 -6.21
N VAL A 39 -3.55 -20.58 -6.87
CA VAL A 39 -2.09 -20.70 -6.82
C VAL A 39 -1.38 -19.53 -7.47
N THR A 40 -0.12 -19.32 -7.13
CA THR A 40 0.71 -18.31 -7.75
C THR A 40 0.83 -18.56 -9.27
N GLY A 41 0.59 -17.53 -10.07
CA GLY A 41 0.66 -17.62 -11.53
C GLY A 41 -0.60 -18.18 -12.21
N SER A 42 -1.68 -18.46 -11.47
CA SER A 42 -2.96 -18.87 -12.06
C SER A 42 -3.79 -17.73 -12.65
N GLY A 43 -3.38 -16.47 -12.48
CA GLY A 43 -4.11 -15.30 -12.98
C GLY A 43 -5.24 -14.84 -12.05
N LYS A 44 -5.03 -14.86 -10.73
CA LYS A 44 -6.02 -14.41 -9.72
C LYS A 44 -6.55 -13.00 -10.00
N THR A 45 -5.67 -12.05 -10.33
CA THR A 45 -6.05 -10.66 -10.64
C THR A 45 -7.00 -10.57 -11.83
N PHE A 46 -6.76 -11.38 -12.86
CA PHE A 46 -7.64 -11.44 -14.02
C PHE A 46 -9.02 -12.03 -13.67
N THR A 47 -9.06 -13.04 -12.80
CA THR A 47 -10.32 -13.58 -12.27
C THR A 47 -11.08 -12.53 -11.46
N MET A 48 -10.42 -11.80 -10.56
CA MET A 48 -11.01 -10.68 -9.82
C MET A 48 -11.59 -9.64 -10.78
N ALA A 49 -10.84 -9.23 -11.82
CA ALA A 49 -11.29 -8.27 -12.82
C ALA A 49 -12.55 -8.72 -13.53
N ASN A 50 -12.64 -9.99 -13.93
CA ASN A 50 -13.84 -10.54 -14.56
C ASN A 50 -15.06 -10.56 -13.60
N VAL A 51 -14.86 -10.91 -12.33
CA VAL A 51 -15.92 -10.87 -11.32
C VAL A 51 -16.42 -9.43 -11.11
N ILE A 52 -15.50 -8.45 -11.01
CA ILE A 52 -15.84 -7.03 -10.88
C ILE A 52 -16.68 -6.57 -12.09
N ALA A 53 -16.25 -6.89 -13.30
CA ALA A 53 -16.97 -6.53 -14.53
C ALA A 53 -18.37 -7.14 -14.58
N ASN A 54 -18.52 -8.40 -14.16
CA ASN A 54 -19.81 -9.10 -14.14
C ASN A 54 -20.78 -8.53 -13.10
N LEU A 55 -20.27 -8.13 -11.92
CA LEU A 55 -21.10 -7.64 -10.82
C LEU A 55 -21.39 -6.15 -10.91
N ASN A 56 -20.51 -5.39 -11.56
CA ASN A 56 -20.65 -3.96 -11.78
C ASN A 56 -20.92 -3.14 -10.50
N ARG A 57 -20.15 -3.39 -9.45
CA ARG A 57 -20.27 -2.75 -8.13
C ARG A 57 -18.98 -2.04 -7.74
N PRO A 58 -19.04 -0.89 -7.03
CA PRO A 58 -17.85 -0.28 -6.44
C PRO A 58 -17.07 -1.32 -5.65
N THR A 59 -15.77 -1.34 -5.82
CA THR A 59 -14.93 -2.42 -5.30
C THR A 59 -13.74 -1.88 -4.52
N LEU A 60 -13.50 -2.46 -3.34
CA LEU A 60 -12.28 -2.30 -2.57
C LEU A 60 -11.44 -3.57 -2.69
N VAL A 61 -10.18 -3.41 -3.07
CA VAL A 61 -9.18 -4.49 -3.08
C VAL A 61 -8.16 -4.19 -1.98
N LEU A 62 -8.14 -5.02 -0.94
CA LEU A 62 -7.27 -4.84 0.22
C LEU A 62 -6.03 -5.71 0.09
N ALA A 63 -4.84 -5.09 0.14
CA ALA A 63 -3.54 -5.75 0.11
C ALA A 63 -2.76 -5.47 1.41
N HIS A 64 -1.89 -6.41 1.81
CA HIS A 64 -1.16 -6.30 3.08
C HIS A 64 0.00 -5.29 3.07
N ASN A 65 0.51 -4.89 1.89
CA ASN A 65 1.59 -3.89 1.78
C ASN A 65 1.42 -2.95 0.57
N LYS A 66 2.21 -1.86 0.56
CA LYS A 66 2.17 -0.84 -0.49
C LYS A 66 2.59 -1.37 -1.86
N THR A 67 3.61 -2.21 -1.91
CA THR A 67 4.19 -2.74 -3.16
C THR A 67 3.19 -3.64 -3.89
N LEU A 68 2.55 -4.56 -3.17
CA LEU A 68 1.50 -5.40 -3.73
C LEU A 68 0.29 -4.57 -4.17
N ALA A 69 -0.12 -3.59 -3.35
CA ALA A 69 -1.19 -2.68 -3.73
C ALA A 69 -0.87 -1.89 -5.01
N ALA A 70 0.37 -1.41 -5.17
CA ALA A 70 0.80 -0.72 -6.39
C ALA A 70 0.76 -1.63 -7.62
N GLN A 71 1.25 -2.87 -7.49
CA GLN A 71 1.20 -3.87 -8.56
C GLN A 71 -0.25 -4.16 -8.98
N LEU A 72 -1.13 -4.46 -8.02
CA LEU A 72 -2.54 -4.73 -8.31
C LEU A 72 -3.23 -3.52 -8.94
N CYS A 73 -2.95 -2.31 -8.45
CA CYS A 73 -3.50 -1.08 -9.02
C CYS A 73 -3.07 -0.89 -10.49
N SER A 74 -1.80 -1.17 -10.80
CA SER A 74 -1.30 -1.12 -12.19
C SER A 74 -1.99 -2.16 -13.07
N GLU A 75 -2.12 -3.41 -12.60
CA GLU A 75 -2.82 -4.47 -13.33
C GLU A 75 -4.30 -4.12 -13.58
N PHE A 76 -5.01 -3.60 -12.56
CA PHE A 76 -6.40 -3.18 -12.73
C PHE A 76 -6.55 -1.97 -13.67
N ARG A 77 -5.61 -1.03 -13.70
CA ARG A 77 -5.61 0.08 -14.67
C ARG A 77 -5.46 -0.41 -16.11
N GLU A 78 -4.68 -1.46 -16.33
CA GLU A 78 -4.59 -2.09 -17.65
C GLU A 78 -5.90 -2.77 -18.05
N PHE A 79 -6.59 -3.42 -17.10
CA PHE A 79 -7.88 -4.06 -17.35
C PHE A 79 -9.05 -3.09 -17.48
N PHE A 80 -8.99 -1.93 -16.81
CA PHE A 80 -10.07 -0.95 -16.74
C PHE A 80 -9.59 0.47 -17.05
N PRO A 81 -9.06 0.73 -18.27
CA PRO A 81 -8.47 2.02 -18.61
C PRO A 81 -9.49 3.19 -18.65
N GLU A 82 -10.78 2.90 -18.80
CA GLU A 82 -11.87 3.90 -18.86
C GLU A 82 -12.55 4.13 -17.50
N ASN A 83 -12.27 3.28 -16.52
CA ASN A 83 -12.89 3.32 -15.19
C ASN A 83 -11.95 3.95 -14.16
N ALA A 84 -12.50 4.34 -13.02
CA ALA A 84 -11.69 4.90 -11.94
C ALA A 84 -10.99 3.78 -11.16
N VAL A 85 -9.69 3.63 -11.36
CA VAL A 85 -8.84 2.72 -10.60
C VAL A 85 -7.89 3.54 -9.74
N GLU A 86 -8.18 3.60 -8.46
CA GLU A 86 -7.55 4.48 -7.50
C GLU A 86 -6.64 3.73 -6.52
N TYR A 87 -5.67 4.46 -5.98
CA TYR A 87 -4.67 3.92 -5.07
C TYR A 87 -4.76 4.59 -3.70
N PHE A 88 -4.92 3.80 -2.63
CA PHE A 88 -5.09 4.33 -1.29
C PHE A 88 -4.20 3.60 -0.27
N VAL A 89 -3.03 4.17 0.02
CA VAL A 89 -2.09 3.63 0.99
C VAL A 89 -1.65 4.70 1.97
N SER A 90 -0.81 4.35 2.94
CA SER A 90 -0.20 5.34 3.84
C SER A 90 0.63 6.33 3.04
N TYR A 91 0.37 7.62 3.22
CA TYR A 91 1.05 8.73 2.51
C TYR A 91 2.40 9.12 3.11
N TYR A 92 2.89 8.39 4.10
CA TYR A 92 4.22 8.61 4.66
C TYR A 92 5.27 7.81 3.91
N ASP A 93 6.33 8.49 3.42
CA ASP A 93 7.55 7.84 2.92
C ASP A 93 8.34 7.25 4.10
N TYR A 94 8.47 8.04 5.16
CA TYR A 94 9.02 7.67 6.44
C TYR A 94 8.02 8.02 7.53
N TYR A 95 7.81 7.12 8.46
CA TYR A 95 6.91 7.32 9.59
C TYR A 95 7.52 6.79 10.88
N GLN A 96 7.96 7.70 11.74
CA GLN A 96 8.26 7.43 13.13
C GLN A 96 7.08 7.92 13.97
N PRO A 97 6.28 7.01 14.52
CA PRO A 97 5.17 7.41 15.37
C PRO A 97 5.67 8.10 16.62
N GLU A 98 4.90 9.08 17.10
CA GLU A 98 5.11 9.66 18.42
C GLU A 98 5.06 8.58 19.50
N ALA A 99 6.04 8.52 20.37
CA ALA A 99 6.11 7.53 21.44
C ALA A 99 6.80 8.10 22.68
N TYR A 100 6.50 7.53 23.83
CA TYR A 100 7.23 7.81 25.05
C TYR A 100 7.65 6.50 25.72
N ILE A 101 8.92 6.42 26.10
CA ILE A 101 9.52 5.26 26.74
C ILE A 101 9.80 5.63 28.21
N PRO A 102 8.92 5.24 29.15
CA PRO A 102 9.03 5.64 30.55
C PRO A 102 10.32 5.17 31.22
N SER A 103 10.85 4.01 30.86
CA SER A 103 12.05 3.43 31.45
C SER A 103 13.33 4.24 31.23
N THR A 104 13.38 5.01 30.14
CA THR A 104 14.52 5.85 29.75
C THR A 104 14.20 7.33 29.76
N ASP A 105 12.98 7.73 30.15
CA ASP A 105 12.43 9.09 30.04
C ASP A 105 12.68 9.70 28.64
N THR A 106 12.45 8.88 27.60
CA THR A 106 12.74 9.29 26.23
C THR A 106 11.43 9.55 25.47
N TYR A 107 11.24 10.83 25.09
CA TYR A 107 10.16 11.21 24.18
C TYR A 107 10.67 11.18 22.75
N ILE A 108 9.97 10.45 21.91
CA ILE A 108 10.19 10.36 20.47
C ILE A 108 9.12 11.21 19.80
N GLU A 109 9.54 12.32 19.24
CA GLU A 109 8.62 13.18 18.47
C GLU A 109 8.18 12.46 17.20
N LYS A 110 6.92 12.71 16.78
CA LYS A 110 6.44 12.24 15.48
C LYS A 110 7.31 12.87 14.39
N ASP A 111 8.03 12.02 13.67
CA ASP A 111 8.75 12.40 12.47
C ASP A 111 8.14 11.70 11.26
N SER A 112 7.81 12.47 10.23
CA SER A 112 7.16 11.91 9.05
C SER A 112 7.41 12.79 7.84
N ALA A 113 7.78 12.17 6.74
CA ALA A 113 7.81 12.79 5.43
C ALA A 113 6.55 12.39 4.66
N ILE A 114 5.73 13.38 4.30
CA ILE A 114 4.53 13.17 3.50
C ILE A 114 4.93 13.08 2.03
N ASN A 115 4.44 12.06 1.37
CA ASN A 115 4.55 11.91 -0.08
C ASN A 115 3.36 12.62 -0.75
N ASP A 116 3.62 13.76 -1.38
CA ASP A 116 2.59 14.57 -2.04
C ASP A 116 1.85 13.82 -3.15
N GLU A 117 2.51 12.90 -3.85
CA GLU A 117 1.88 12.10 -4.90
C GLU A 117 0.92 11.06 -4.32
N ILE A 118 1.29 10.41 -3.21
CA ILE A 118 0.39 9.47 -2.53
C ILE A 118 -0.78 10.23 -1.89
N ASP A 119 -0.53 11.38 -1.28
CA ASP A 119 -1.59 12.22 -0.71
C ASP A 119 -2.61 12.65 -1.78
N LYS A 120 -2.13 13.07 -2.95
CA LYS A 120 -2.97 13.37 -4.12
C LYS A 120 -3.84 12.17 -4.53
N LEU A 121 -3.26 10.96 -4.59
CA LEU A 121 -3.99 9.75 -4.95
C LEU A 121 -5.07 9.38 -3.91
N ARG A 122 -4.82 9.67 -2.62
CA ARG A 122 -5.84 9.48 -1.57
C ARG A 122 -7.02 10.44 -1.75
N HIS A 123 -6.77 11.71 -2.10
CA HIS A 123 -7.82 12.66 -2.45
C HIS A 123 -8.56 12.25 -3.73
N SER A 124 -7.85 11.73 -4.74
CA SER A 124 -8.47 11.17 -5.94
C SER A 124 -9.41 10.02 -5.62
N ALA A 125 -9.01 9.11 -4.74
CA ALA A 125 -9.83 7.97 -4.35
C ALA A 125 -11.14 8.39 -3.65
N THR A 126 -11.08 9.33 -2.69
CA THR A 126 -12.28 9.81 -1.98
C THR A 126 -13.20 10.64 -2.87
N SER A 127 -12.67 11.45 -3.78
CA SER A 127 -13.48 12.20 -4.74
C SER A 127 -14.14 11.27 -5.77
N ALA A 128 -13.41 10.26 -6.28
CA ALA A 128 -13.96 9.28 -7.22
C ALA A 128 -15.16 8.52 -6.62
N LEU A 129 -15.09 8.11 -5.33
CA LEU A 129 -16.20 7.44 -4.65
C LEU A 129 -17.45 8.30 -4.54
N SER A 130 -17.32 9.62 -4.48
CA SER A 130 -18.46 10.54 -4.40
C SER A 130 -19.06 10.88 -5.77
N GLU A 131 -18.28 10.77 -6.84
CA GLU A 131 -18.70 11.16 -8.19
C GLU A 131 -19.14 9.98 -9.08
N ARG A 132 -18.61 8.78 -8.82
CA ARG A 132 -18.74 7.61 -9.71
C ARG A 132 -19.12 6.35 -8.96
N ARG A 133 -19.71 5.42 -9.68
CA ARG A 133 -19.98 4.07 -9.17
C ARG A 133 -19.03 3.00 -9.74
N ASP A 134 -18.38 3.27 -10.84
CA ASP A 134 -17.42 2.42 -11.51
C ASP A 134 -16.00 2.64 -10.97
N VAL A 135 -15.86 2.47 -9.65
CA VAL A 135 -14.62 2.75 -8.90
C VAL A 135 -14.05 1.47 -8.31
N ILE A 136 -12.77 1.24 -8.57
CA ILE A 136 -11.95 0.22 -7.89
C ILE A 136 -10.91 0.97 -7.06
N ILE A 137 -10.89 0.77 -5.75
CA ILE A 137 -9.82 1.26 -4.89
C ILE A 137 -8.95 0.10 -4.48
N VAL A 138 -7.66 0.19 -4.79
CA VAL A 138 -6.66 -0.73 -4.27
C VAL A 138 -5.98 -0.08 -3.08
N ALA A 139 -6.16 -0.68 -1.90
CA ALA A 139 -5.70 -0.10 -0.64
C ALA A 139 -4.78 -1.04 0.13
N SER A 140 -3.90 -0.47 0.94
CA SER A 140 -3.23 -1.22 2.00
C SER A 140 -4.07 -1.18 3.28
N VAL A 141 -3.63 -1.90 4.32
CA VAL A 141 -4.29 -1.93 5.64
C VAL A 141 -4.44 -0.52 6.26
N SER A 142 -3.74 0.49 5.73
CA SER A 142 -3.94 1.89 6.14
C SER A 142 -5.38 2.40 5.94
N CYS A 143 -6.20 1.74 5.14
CA CYS A 143 -7.61 2.10 4.91
C CYS A 143 -8.50 1.95 6.16
N ILE A 144 -8.06 1.20 7.18
CA ILE A 144 -8.79 1.05 8.46
C ILE A 144 -8.40 2.10 9.51
N TYR A 145 -7.45 3.00 9.17
CA TYR A 145 -7.07 4.10 10.04
C TYR A 145 -8.02 5.28 9.89
N SER A 146 -8.05 6.11 10.94
CA SER A 146 -8.85 7.33 11.01
C SER A 146 -8.68 8.20 9.75
N LEU A 147 -9.81 8.60 9.20
CA LEU A 147 -9.97 9.58 8.13
C LEU A 147 -11.02 10.60 8.59
N GLY A 148 -11.14 11.73 7.91
CA GLY A 148 -12.19 12.72 8.22
C GLY A 148 -13.60 12.14 8.03
N ASP A 149 -14.59 12.78 8.67
CA ASP A 149 -15.99 12.43 8.49
C ASP A 149 -16.41 12.64 7.02
N PRO A 150 -16.89 11.61 6.31
CA PRO A 150 -17.31 11.75 4.92
C PRO A 150 -18.44 12.77 4.73
N ILE A 151 -19.32 12.94 5.71
CA ILE A 151 -20.42 13.93 5.65
C ILE A 151 -19.83 15.33 5.68
N ASP A 152 -18.91 15.61 6.60
CA ASP A 152 -18.25 16.90 6.68
C ASP A 152 -17.44 17.18 5.40
N TYR A 153 -16.62 16.23 4.96
CA TYR A 153 -15.83 16.35 3.75
C TYR A 153 -16.67 16.68 2.51
N LEU A 154 -17.80 15.99 2.32
CA LEU A 154 -18.68 16.21 1.17
C LEU A 154 -19.49 17.50 1.30
N SER A 155 -19.91 17.89 2.51
CA SER A 155 -20.64 19.14 2.74
C SER A 155 -19.83 20.39 2.46
N MET A 156 -18.50 20.27 2.52
CA MET A 156 -17.54 21.35 2.27
C MET A 156 -17.11 21.46 0.80
N VAL A 157 -17.59 20.59 -0.09
CA VAL A 157 -17.31 20.65 -1.54
C VAL A 157 -17.89 21.93 -2.13
N ILE A 158 -17.09 22.66 -2.90
CA ILE A 158 -17.52 23.87 -3.64
C ILE A 158 -18.00 23.43 -5.02
N SER A 159 -19.28 23.51 -5.27
CA SER A 159 -19.89 23.24 -6.57
C SER A 159 -20.12 24.54 -7.32
N LEU A 160 -19.59 24.64 -8.56
CA LEU A 160 -19.71 25.82 -9.41
C LEU A 160 -20.22 25.45 -10.80
N ARG A 161 -21.07 26.32 -11.35
CA ARG A 161 -21.61 26.22 -12.72
C ARG A 161 -21.64 27.61 -13.36
N PRO A 162 -21.41 27.74 -14.69
CA PRO A 162 -21.66 28.98 -15.41
C PRO A 162 -23.11 29.46 -15.21
N GLY A 163 -23.30 30.74 -15.03
CA GLY A 163 -24.60 31.34 -14.73
C GLY A 163 -25.02 31.30 -13.26
N MET A 164 -24.18 30.82 -12.35
CA MET A 164 -24.47 30.77 -10.92
C MET A 164 -24.20 32.12 -10.26
N GLU A 165 -25.21 32.68 -9.57
CA GLU A 165 -25.05 33.85 -8.73
C GLU A 165 -24.16 33.51 -7.50
N LYS A 166 -22.91 33.86 -7.57
CA LYS A 166 -21.92 33.65 -6.53
C LYS A 166 -20.72 34.58 -6.77
N SER A 167 -20.46 35.45 -5.84
CA SER A 167 -19.37 36.41 -5.99
C SER A 167 -18.00 35.74 -5.91
N ARG A 168 -17.01 36.37 -6.56
CA ARG A 168 -15.62 35.96 -6.49
C ARG A 168 -15.13 35.84 -5.03
N ASP A 169 -15.49 36.81 -4.18
CA ASP A 169 -15.02 36.87 -2.80
C ASP A 169 -15.67 35.78 -1.94
N GLU A 170 -16.93 35.38 -2.20
CA GLU A 170 -17.55 34.21 -1.58
C GLU A 170 -16.79 32.91 -1.93
N VAL A 171 -16.40 32.76 -3.20
CA VAL A 171 -15.61 31.57 -3.62
C VAL A 171 -14.24 31.56 -2.96
N ILE A 172 -13.56 32.73 -2.87
CA ILE A 172 -12.27 32.86 -2.20
C ILE A 172 -12.38 32.50 -0.72
N ASN A 173 -13.38 33.01 -0.01
CA ASN A 173 -13.60 32.70 1.40
C ASN A 173 -13.83 31.19 1.60
N LYS A 174 -14.64 30.57 0.75
CA LYS A 174 -14.86 29.11 0.80
C LYS A 174 -13.60 28.32 0.49
N LEU A 175 -12.74 28.75 -0.44
CA LEU A 175 -11.47 28.08 -0.69
C LEU A 175 -10.55 28.11 0.54
N VAL A 176 -10.50 29.20 1.27
CA VAL A 176 -9.75 29.30 2.52
C VAL A 176 -10.38 28.39 3.60
N GLU A 177 -11.71 28.37 3.70
CA GLU A 177 -12.44 27.48 4.63
C GLU A 177 -12.12 26.00 4.38
N ILE A 178 -11.98 25.58 3.13
CA ILE A 178 -11.61 24.20 2.74
C ILE A 178 -10.10 23.97 2.66
N GLN A 179 -9.31 24.84 3.31
CA GLN A 179 -7.86 24.68 3.50
C GLN A 179 -7.00 24.88 2.24
N TYR A 180 -7.48 25.62 1.22
CA TYR A 180 -6.63 26.09 0.13
C TYR A 180 -5.89 27.34 0.54
N GLU A 181 -4.63 27.41 0.17
CA GLU A 181 -3.77 28.59 0.42
C GLU A 181 -3.70 29.49 -0.82
N ARG A 182 -3.87 30.81 -0.64
CA ARG A 182 -3.63 31.76 -1.70
C ARG A 182 -2.14 31.91 -1.94
N ASN A 183 -1.68 31.65 -3.16
CA ASN A 183 -0.31 31.89 -3.56
C ASN A 183 -0.25 32.25 -5.05
N ASP A 184 -0.02 33.53 -5.32
CA ASP A 184 -0.01 34.07 -6.69
C ASP A 184 1.31 33.77 -7.44
N ILE A 185 2.38 33.37 -6.72
CA ILE A 185 3.71 33.10 -7.26
C ILE A 185 3.96 31.61 -7.44
N ASN A 186 3.79 30.82 -6.37
CA ASN A 186 4.00 29.38 -6.37
C ASN A 186 2.66 28.65 -6.49
N PHE A 187 2.19 28.48 -7.74
CA PHE A 187 0.91 27.85 -8.03
C PHE A 187 1.06 26.34 -8.19
N ILE A 188 0.91 25.65 -7.07
CA ILE A 188 0.98 24.18 -6.97
C ILE A 188 -0.31 23.63 -6.36
N ARG A 189 -0.43 22.31 -6.24
CA ARG A 189 -1.56 21.61 -5.63
C ARG A 189 -1.96 22.21 -4.27
N ASN A 190 -3.25 22.25 -3.98
CA ASN A 190 -3.88 22.84 -2.80
C ASN A 190 -3.75 24.37 -2.70
N LYS A 191 -3.42 25.04 -3.80
CA LYS A 191 -3.32 26.50 -3.84
C LYS A 191 -4.25 27.11 -4.87
N PHE A 192 -4.59 28.36 -4.64
CA PHE A 192 -5.30 29.17 -5.61
C PHE A 192 -4.62 30.52 -5.80
N ARG A 193 -4.85 31.14 -6.93
CA ARG A 193 -4.40 32.50 -7.23
C ARG A 193 -5.51 33.33 -7.82
N VAL A 194 -5.42 34.66 -7.63
CA VAL A 194 -6.45 35.61 -8.05
C VAL A 194 -5.84 36.69 -8.93
N ARG A 195 -6.41 36.87 -10.10
CA ARG A 195 -6.00 37.92 -11.04
C ARG A 195 -7.22 38.66 -11.60
N GLY A 196 -7.53 39.86 -11.05
CA GLY A 196 -8.77 40.55 -11.41
C GLY A 196 -10.00 39.76 -11.07
N ASP A 197 -10.88 39.50 -12.04
CA ASP A 197 -12.11 38.73 -11.90
C ASP A 197 -11.90 37.25 -12.20
N VAL A 198 -10.68 36.76 -12.16
CA VAL A 198 -10.33 35.37 -12.42
C VAL A 198 -9.73 34.72 -11.18
N VAL A 199 -10.27 33.56 -10.80
CA VAL A 199 -9.73 32.68 -9.76
C VAL A 199 -9.24 31.39 -10.41
N GLU A 200 -7.98 31.06 -10.22
CA GLU A 200 -7.40 29.81 -10.68
C GLU A 200 -7.12 28.92 -9.46
N ILE A 201 -7.60 27.69 -9.48
CA ILE A 201 -7.58 26.74 -8.37
C ILE A 201 -6.84 25.49 -8.81
N PHE A 202 -5.83 25.05 -8.04
CA PHE A 202 -5.15 23.79 -8.31
C PHE A 202 -5.72 22.72 -7.37
N PRO A 203 -6.61 21.83 -7.84
CA PRO A 203 -7.32 20.90 -6.99
C PRO A 203 -6.41 19.90 -6.27
N ALA A 204 -6.84 19.45 -5.09
CA ALA A 204 -6.11 18.49 -4.26
C ALA A 204 -5.82 17.16 -4.95
N GLN A 205 -6.72 16.70 -5.81
CA GLN A 205 -6.64 15.45 -6.56
C GLN A 205 -5.93 15.57 -7.92
N SER A 206 -5.58 16.77 -8.36
CA SER A 206 -5.00 17.01 -9.70
C SER A 206 -3.46 16.99 -9.67
N SER A 207 -2.84 16.56 -10.78
CA SER A 207 -1.39 16.57 -10.97
C SER A 207 -0.86 17.65 -11.90
N GLU A 208 -1.64 18.07 -12.91
CA GLU A 208 -1.18 18.98 -13.97
C GLU A 208 -2.22 20.03 -14.33
N ASN A 209 -3.50 19.74 -14.09
CA ASN A 209 -4.58 20.60 -14.51
C ASN A 209 -5.10 21.43 -13.34
N ALA A 210 -5.40 22.69 -13.61
CA ALA A 210 -6.05 23.61 -12.68
C ALA A 210 -7.40 24.04 -13.26
N ILE A 211 -8.24 24.56 -12.39
CA ILE A 211 -9.56 25.07 -12.74
C ILE A 211 -9.47 26.59 -12.76
N ARG A 212 -9.86 27.21 -13.86
CA ARG A 212 -10.00 28.65 -14.00
C ARG A 212 -11.49 28.99 -13.96
N VAL A 213 -11.86 29.86 -13.03
CA VAL A 213 -13.20 30.42 -12.86
C VAL A 213 -13.15 31.90 -13.17
N GLU A 214 -13.91 32.33 -14.16
CA GLU A 214 -14.03 33.73 -14.61
C GLU A 214 -15.36 34.26 -14.10
N PHE A 215 -15.34 35.46 -13.52
CA PHE A 215 -16.53 36.13 -12.96
C PHE A 215 -16.90 37.34 -13.76
N PHE A 216 -18.19 37.64 -13.87
CA PHE A 216 -18.73 38.89 -14.35
C PHE A 216 -19.66 39.48 -13.30
N GLY A 217 -19.15 40.46 -12.53
CA GLY A 217 -19.80 40.94 -11.33
C GLY A 217 -19.92 39.81 -10.27
N ASP A 218 -21.14 39.52 -9.81
CA ASP A 218 -21.42 38.50 -8.83
C ASP A 218 -21.92 37.17 -9.45
N GLU A 219 -21.60 36.95 -10.72
CA GLU A 219 -21.98 35.73 -11.45
C GLU A 219 -20.75 34.99 -11.98
N VAL A 220 -20.77 33.66 -11.94
CA VAL A 220 -19.77 32.80 -12.58
C VAL A 220 -20.05 32.79 -14.09
N ASP A 221 -19.19 33.48 -14.85
CA ASP A 221 -19.34 33.60 -16.31
C ASP A 221 -18.87 32.33 -17.04
N ARG A 222 -17.66 31.86 -16.69
CA ARG A 222 -17.02 30.74 -17.37
C ARG A 222 -16.17 29.88 -16.46
N ILE A 223 -16.16 28.57 -16.70
CA ILE A 223 -15.28 27.63 -16.02
C ILE A 223 -14.47 26.87 -17.08
N SER A 224 -13.15 26.81 -16.91
CA SER A 224 -12.26 26.14 -17.84
C SER A 224 -11.25 25.28 -17.11
N GLU A 225 -10.93 24.12 -17.67
CA GLU A 225 -9.77 23.34 -17.26
C GLU A 225 -8.55 23.84 -18.00
N ILE A 226 -7.48 24.13 -17.28
CA ILE A 226 -6.23 24.68 -17.82
C ILE A 226 -5.03 23.83 -17.39
N ASN A 227 -3.98 23.82 -18.17
CA ASN A 227 -2.69 23.33 -17.70
C ASN A 227 -2.10 24.33 -16.70
N ALA A 228 -1.80 23.88 -15.49
CA ALA A 228 -1.37 24.76 -14.40
C ALA A 228 -0.02 25.49 -14.70
N LEU A 229 0.86 24.86 -15.48
CA LEU A 229 2.17 25.40 -15.83
C LEU A 229 2.10 26.39 -16.99
N THR A 230 1.41 26.02 -18.10
CA THR A 230 1.38 26.81 -19.33
C THR A 230 0.20 27.79 -19.39
N GLY A 231 -0.85 27.55 -18.59
CA GLY A 231 -2.09 28.31 -18.65
C GLY A 231 -2.98 27.98 -19.88
N GLU A 232 -2.59 26.98 -20.67
CA GLU A 232 -3.34 26.52 -21.84
C GLU A 232 -4.71 25.96 -21.46
N VAL A 233 -5.76 26.42 -22.12
CA VAL A 233 -7.12 25.93 -21.91
C VAL A 233 -7.27 24.55 -22.56
N LYS A 234 -7.56 23.55 -21.76
CA LYS A 234 -7.80 22.16 -22.21
C LYS A 234 -9.26 21.91 -22.58
N GLY A 235 -10.18 22.55 -21.87
CA GLY A 235 -11.60 22.42 -22.11
C GLY A 235 -12.43 23.44 -21.33
N VAL A 236 -13.68 23.63 -21.75
CA VAL A 236 -14.68 24.41 -21.02
C VAL A 236 -15.57 23.44 -20.27
N LEU A 237 -15.84 23.74 -19.00
CA LEU A 237 -16.61 22.90 -18.10
C LEU A 237 -18.00 23.51 -17.87
N SER A 238 -19.03 22.67 -17.89
CA SER A 238 -20.39 23.04 -17.51
C SER A 238 -20.64 22.95 -15.99
N HIS A 239 -19.76 22.27 -15.28
CA HIS A 239 -19.79 22.11 -13.83
C HIS A 239 -18.41 21.70 -13.31
N VAL A 240 -18.07 22.14 -12.09
CA VAL A 240 -16.90 21.67 -11.36
C VAL A 240 -17.21 21.52 -9.87
N ALA A 241 -16.64 20.47 -9.27
CA ALA A 241 -16.63 20.23 -7.83
C ALA A 241 -15.18 20.40 -7.32
N ILE A 242 -14.96 21.32 -6.38
CA ILE A 242 -13.67 21.52 -5.73
C ILE A 242 -13.74 20.87 -4.34
N TYR A 243 -12.95 19.83 -4.15
CA TYR A 243 -12.86 19.09 -2.90
C TYR A 243 -11.90 19.75 -1.92
N PRO A 244 -12.12 19.58 -0.59
CA PRO A 244 -11.21 20.10 0.41
C PRO A 244 -9.76 19.65 0.23
N ALA A 245 -8.81 20.51 0.61
CA ALA A 245 -7.37 20.22 0.57
C ALA A 245 -6.92 19.23 1.67
N SER A 246 -7.78 18.96 2.65
CA SER A 246 -7.55 18.00 3.74
C SER A 246 -8.80 17.18 4.01
N HIS A 247 -8.63 15.92 4.42
CA HIS A 247 -9.74 15.08 4.87
C HIS A 247 -10.29 15.48 6.26
N TYR A 248 -9.53 16.26 7.04
CA TYR A 248 -9.89 16.72 8.38
C TYR A 248 -10.47 18.14 8.38
N VAL A 249 -11.29 18.47 7.40
CA VAL A 249 -11.96 19.75 7.30
C VAL A 249 -13.31 19.69 8.01
N VAL A 250 -13.60 20.70 8.82
CA VAL A 250 -14.88 20.89 9.50
C VAL A 250 -15.35 22.35 9.38
N SER A 251 -16.65 22.59 9.49
CA SER A 251 -17.19 23.95 9.47
C SER A 251 -16.68 24.77 10.65
N GLN A 252 -16.69 26.10 10.53
CA GLN A 252 -16.26 27.01 11.58
C GLN A 252 -17.03 26.79 12.87
N GLU A 253 -18.35 26.56 12.81
CA GLU A 253 -19.18 26.27 13.96
C GLU A 253 -18.75 24.99 14.71
N LYS A 254 -18.45 23.93 13.95
CA LYS A 254 -17.91 22.68 14.52
C LYS A 254 -16.50 22.89 15.11
N MET A 255 -15.68 23.73 14.49
CA MET A 255 -14.34 24.05 14.98
C MET A 255 -14.42 24.76 16.34
N GLU A 256 -15.27 25.78 16.47
CA GLU A 256 -15.45 26.52 17.73
C GLU A 256 -15.96 25.61 18.86
N ARG A 257 -16.93 24.74 18.56
CA ARG A 257 -17.39 23.71 19.51
C ARG A 257 -16.25 22.79 19.92
N SER A 258 -15.47 22.31 18.96
CA SER A 258 -14.36 21.38 19.22
C SER A 258 -13.26 22.02 20.08
N ILE A 259 -12.93 23.28 19.83
CA ILE A 259 -11.97 24.03 20.64
C ILE A 259 -12.46 24.12 22.10
N LYS A 260 -13.74 24.36 22.31
CA LYS A 260 -14.33 24.43 23.67
C LYS A 260 -14.22 23.06 24.36
N GLU A 261 -14.60 21.97 23.68
CA GLU A 261 -14.51 20.61 24.24
C GLU A 261 -13.07 20.20 24.55
N ILE A 262 -12.11 20.53 23.66
CA ILE A 262 -10.67 20.28 23.88
C ILE A 262 -10.16 21.04 25.11
N TYR A 263 -10.59 22.29 25.28
CA TYR A 263 -10.20 23.09 26.45
C TYR A 263 -10.79 22.54 27.74
N GLU A 264 -12.04 22.08 27.75
CA GLU A 264 -12.70 21.45 28.88
C GLU A 264 -11.97 20.14 29.25
N GLU A 265 -11.70 19.24 28.28
CA GLU A 265 -10.96 17.99 28.50
C GLU A 265 -9.54 18.26 29.04
N MET A 266 -8.84 19.26 28.51
CA MET A 266 -7.55 19.69 29.01
C MET A 266 -7.63 20.12 30.49
N THR A 267 -8.60 20.96 30.82
CA THR A 267 -8.76 21.48 32.18
C THR A 267 -9.02 20.36 33.18
N GLU A 268 -9.89 19.41 32.84
CA GLU A 268 -10.15 18.24 33.66
C GLU A 268 -8.91 17.37 33.82
N ARG A 269 -8.15 17.14 32.73
CA ARG A 269 -6.94 16.31 32.78
C ARG A 269 -5.81 16.96 33.60
N VAL A 270 -5.64 18.27 33.50
CA VAL A 270 -4.68 19.03 34.33
C VAL A 270 -5.03 18.88 35.81
N ALA A 271 -6.30 19.12 36.19
CA ALA A 271 -6.75 18.97 37.57
C ALA A 271 -6.55 17.54 38.10
N GLN A 272 -6.75 16.52 37.26
CA GLN A 272 -6.52 15.14 37.61
C GLN A 272 -5.02 14.88 37.89
N PHE A 273 -4.11 15.36 37.05
CA PHE A 273 -2.66 15.21 37.25
C PHE A 273 -2.19 15.94 38.51
N GLU A 274 -2.67 17.17 38.74
CA GLU A 274 -2.34 17.94 39.94
C GLU A 274 -2.79 17.22 41.22
N SER A 275 -3.99 16.64 41.23
CA SER A 275 -4.51 15.87 42.37
C SER A 275 -3.70 14.62 42.66
N GLN A 276 -3.01 14.07 41.66
CA GLN A 276 -2.09 12.93 41.76
C GLN A 276 -0.64 13.33 42.08
N GLY A 277 -0.34 14.63 42.20
CA GLY A 277 1.03 15.14 42.39
C GLY A 277 1.91 15.08 41.14
N LYS A 278 1.33 14.83 39.96
CA LYS A 278 2.00 14.76 38.64
C LYS A 278 2.10 16.14 37.99
N LEU A 279 2.88 17.04 38.62
CA LEU A 279 2.94 18.45 38.19
C LEU A 279 3.59 18.65 36.82
N LEU A 280 4.56 17.79 36.47
CA LEU A 280 5.22 17.86 35.15
C LEU A 280 4.28 17.48 34.03
N GLU A 281 3.52 16.40 34.20
CA GLU A 281 2.52 15.94 33.25
C GLU A 281 1.40 16.97 33.09
N ALA A 282 0.95 17.59 34.19
CA ALA A 282 -0.02 18.66 34.17
C ALA A 282 0.45 19.87 33.36
N GLN A 283 1.67 20.33 33.57
CA GLN A 283 2.26 21.44 32.83
C GLN A 283 2.44 21.09 31.34
N ARG A 284 2.93 19.90 31.06
CA ARG A 284 3.20 19.42 29.70
C ARG A 284 1.94 19.39 28.85
N ILE A 285 0.87 18.75 29.35
CA ILE A 285 -0.40 18.65 28.63
C ILE A 285 -1.05 20.01 28.44
N LYS A 286 -0.97 20.90 29.44
CA LYS A 286 -1.52 22.24 29.38
C LYS A 286 -0.86 23.06 28.28
N GLN A 287 0.46 23.19 28.31
CA GLN A 287 1.22 23.97 27.33
C GLN A 287 0.99 23.47 25.90
N ARG A 288 1.00 22.16 25.72
CA ARG A 288 0.79 21.58 24.39
C ARG A 288 -0.60 21.86 23.87
N THR A 289 -1.63 21.65 24.68
CA THR A 289 -3.01 21.79 24.24
C THR A 289 -3.39 23.27 24.03
N GLU A 290 -2.90 24.19 24.87
CA GLU A 290 -3.09 25.64 24.67
C GLU A 290 -2.48 26.11 23.32
N TYR A 291 -1.28 25.64 22.98
CA TYR A 291 -0.65 25.91 21.68
C TYR A 291 -1.45 25.35 20.52
N ASP A 292 -1.89 24.09 20.62
CA ASP A 292 -2.71 23.47 19.57
C ASP A 292 -4.05 24.19 19.37
N ILE A 293 -4.69 24.68 20.45
CA ILE A 293 -5.92 25.48 20.42
C ILE A 293 -5.67 26.84 19.69
N GLU A 294 -4.56 27.51 19.99
CA GLU A 294 -4.21 28.77 19.32
C GLU A 294 -4.04 28.56 17.81
N MET A 295 -3.33 27.51 17.42
CA MET A 295 -3.15 27.16 16.01
C MET A 295 -4.48 26.83 15.32
N LEU A 296 -5.37 26.10 15.98
CA LEU A 296 -6.71 25.79 15.45
C LEU A 296 -7.57 27.04 15.25
N ARG A 297 -7.47 28.04 16.14
CA ARG A 297 -8.20 29.31 15.99
C ARG A 297 -7.67 30.17 14.83
N GLU A 298 -6.36 30.27 14.70
CA GLU A 298 -5.72 31.18 13.74
C GLU A 298 -5.69 30.61 12.33
N THR A 299 -5.46 29.29 12.21
CA THR A 299 -5.21 28.65 10.90
C THR A 299 -6.18 27.54 10.54
N GLY A 300 -7.04 27.13 11.49
CA GLY A 300 -7.89 25.93 11.32
C GLY A 300 -7.13 24.61 11.35
N PHE A 301 -5.84 24.62 11.68
CA PHE A 301 -4.98 23.43 11.66
C PHE A 301 -3.95 23.45 12.80
N CYS A 302 -3.58 22.29 13.33
CA CYS A 302 -2.43 22.13 14.21
C CYS A 302 -1.66 20.84 13.90
N LYS A 303 -0.38 20.79 14.27
CA LYS A 303 0.44 19.56 14.10
C LYS A 303 -0.10 18.45 15.01
N GLY A 304 -0.58 17.36 14.41
CA GLY A 304 -1.22 16.25 15.12
C GLY A 304 -2.73 16.43 15.32
N ILE A 305 -3.38 17.22 14.47
CA ILE A 305 -4.83 17.46 14.47
C ILE A 305 -5.65 16.15 14.50
N GLU A 306 -5.10 15.08 13.96
CA GLU A 306 -5.72 13.77 13.98
C GLU A 306 -6.00 13.24 15.40
N ASN A 307 -5.23 13.67 16.41
CA ASN A 307 -5.46 13.30 17.80
C ASN A 307 -6.75 13.91 18.39
N TYR A 308 -7.28 14.93 17.76
CA TYR A 308 -8.54 15.57 18.11
C TYR A 308 -9.70 15.13 17.22
N SER A 309 -9.50 14.15 16.32
CA SER A 309 -10.48 13.71 15.31
C SER A 309 -11.83 13.29 15.90
N ARG A 310 -11.85 12.69 17.11
CA ARG A 310 -13.09 12.35 17.82
C ARG A 310 -13.90 13.61 18.14
N VAL A 311 -13.26 14.58 18.76
CA VAL A 311 -13.90 15.84 19.18
C VAL A 311 -14.38 16.62 17.96
N MET A 312 -13.53 16.72 16.92
CA MET A 312 -13.85 17.44 15.68
C MET A 312 -15.06 16.84 14.95
N SER A 313 -15.17 15.52 14.92
CA SER A 313 -16.31 14.84 14.32
C SER A 313 -17.56 14.78 15.24
N GLY A 314 -17.43 15.18 16.51
CA GLY A 314 -18.51 15.11 17.49
C GLY A 314 -18.93 13.70 17.88
N ARG A 315 -18.02 12.75 17.78
CA ARG A 315 -18.25 11.34 18.15
C ARG A 315 -18.17 11.14 19.65
N GLU A 316 -18.91 10.17 20.15
CA GLU A 316 -18.85 9.74 21.56
C GLU A 316 -17.48 9.11 21.88
N PRO A 317 -16.99 9.27 23.13
CA PRO A 317 -15.78 8.59 23.57
C PRO A 317 -15.82 7.07 23.35
N GLY A 318 -14.72 6.50 22.82
CA GLY A 318 -14.62 5.07 22.53
C GLY A 318 -15.27 4.61 21.23
N SER A 319 -16.04 5.47 20.56
CA SER A 319 -16.66 5.13 19.27
C SER A 319 -15.62 4.88 18.18
N PRO A 320 -15.91 4.02 17.19
CA PRO A 320 -15.02 3.75 16.09
C PRO A 320 -14.79 4.99 15.22
N PRO A 321 -13.56 5.22 14.72
CA PRO A 321 -13.27 6.33 13.82
C PRO A 321 -13.93 6.15 12.45
N PHE A 322 -14.14 7.26 11.74
CA PHE A 322 -14.41 7.23 10.31
C PHE A 322 -13.14 6.80 9.56
N THR A 323 -13.31 6.00 8.52
CA THR A 323 -12.23 5.42 7.72
C THR A 323 -12.59 5.48 6.24
N LEU A 324 -11.72 4.98 5.36
CA LEU A 324 -12.05 4.87 3.93
C LEU A 324 -13.33 4.07 3.70
N LEU A 325 -13.62 3.07 4.54
CA LEU A 325 -14.81 2.23 4.40
C LEU A 325 -16.12 3.02 4.50
N ASP A 326 -16.10 4.11 5.25
CA ASP A 326 -17.28 4.97 5.46
C ASP A 326 -17.55 5.90 4.25
N TYR A 327 -16.60 6.02 3.30
CA TYR A 327 -16.78 6.72 2.02
C TYR A 327 -17.40 5.83 0.94
N PHE A 328 -17.33 4.52 1.11
CA PHE A 328 -17.94 3.57 0.17
C PHE A 328 -19.45 3.54 0.28
N PRO A 329 -20.19 3.32 -0.84
CA PRO A 329 -21.60 2.99 -0.77
C PRO A 329 -21.78 1.61 -0.12
N LYS A 330 -22.93 1.39 0.55
CA LYS A 330 -23.18 0.17 1.35
C LYS A 330 -23.12 -1.15 0.57
N ASP A 331 -23.27 -1.09 -0.74
CA ASP A 331 -23.27 -2.25 -1.65
C ASP A 331 -21.92 -2.55 -2.28
N PHE A 332 -20.82 -1.98 -1.78
CA PHE A 332 -19.50 -2.24 -2.31
C PHE A 332 -19.08 -3.71 -2.09
N LEU A 333 -18.21 -4.20 -2.99
CA LEU A 333 -17.60 -5.51 -2.90
C LEU A 333 -16.18 -5.39 -2.36
N LEU A 334 -15.81 -6.26 -1.43
CA LEU A 334 -14.46 -6.35 -0.92
C LEU A 334 -13.74 -7.59 -1.45
N PHE A 335 -12.54 -7.39 -2.02
CA PHE A 335 -11.54 -8.43 -2.19
C PHE A 335 -10.43 -8.25 -1.16
N VAL A 336 -10.07 -9.34 -0.48
CA VAL A 336 -8.91 -9.35 0.44
C VAL A 336 -7.83 -10.21 -0.20
N ASP A 337 -6.85 -9.55 -0.81
CA ASP A 337 -5.74 -10.27 -1.45
C ASP A 337 -4.71 -10.74 -0.42
N GLU A 338 -4.12 -11.91 -0.68
CA GLU A 338 -3.26 -12.65 0.26
C GLU A 338 -3.88 -12.64 1.68
N SER A 339 -5.15 -13.05 1.77
CA SER A 339 -6.00 -12.92 2.97
C SER A 339 -5.39 -13.55 4.22
N HIS A 340 -4.65 -14.66 4.06
CA HIS A 340 -3.93 -15.34 5.13
C HIS A 340 -2.87 -14.48 5.85
N VAL A 341 -2.43 -13.37 5.23
CA VAL A 341 -1.55 -12.35 5.82
C VAL A 341 -2.32 -11.10 6.16
N THR A 342 -3.18 -10.64 5.25
CA THR A 342 -3.91 -9.38 5.36
C THR A 342 -4.85 -9.36 6.56
N LEU A 343 -5.63 -10.42 6.81
CA LEU A 343 -6.56 -10.48 7.94
C LEU A 343 -5.87 -10.50 9.31
N PRO A 344 -4.81 -11.31 9.54
CA PRO A 344 -4.03 -11.23 10.77
C PRO A 344 -3.39 -9.86 11.00
N GLN A 345 -2.96 -9.18 9.94
CA GLN A 345 -2.43 -7.82 10.04
C GLN A 345 -3.51 -6.83 10.51
N VAL A 346 -4.71 -6.88 9.96
CA VAL A 346 -5.85 -6.06 10.43
C VAL A 346 -6.12 -6.31 11.92
N ARG A 347 -6.11 -7.57 12.36
CA ARG A 347 -6.30 -7.93 13.78
C ARG A 347 -5.23 -7.35 14.71
N GLY A 348 -3.97 -7.30 14.26
CA GLY A 348 -2.84 -6.84 15.06
C GLY A 348 -2.71 -5.32 15.20
N MET A 349 -3.30 -4.54 14.28
CA MET A 349 -3.07 -3.09 14.21
C MET A 349 -3.55 -2.32 15.44
N TYR A 350 -4.73 -2.64 15.97
CA TYR A 350 -5.31 -1.93 17.11
C TYR A 350 -4.47 -2.04 18.38
N GLY A 351 -4.01 -3.25 18.73
CA GLY A 351 -3.26 -3.49 19.98
C GLY A 351 -1.96 -2.69 20.05
N GLY A 352 -1.21 -2.65 18.94
CA GLY A 352 0.05 -1.89 18.87
C GLY A 352 -0.15 -0.38 19.01
N ASP A 353 -1.19 0.19 18.37
CA ASP A 353 -1.51 1.62 18.48
C ASP A 353 -1.96 1.98 19.91
N ARG A 354 -2.79 1.16 20.53
CA ARG A 354 -3.31 1.37 21.88
C ARG A 354 -2.20 1.41 22.91
N SER A 355 -1.32 0.42 22.91
CA SER A 355 -0.19 0.34 23.87
C SER A 355 0.73 1.57 23.79
N ARG A 356 1.03 2.03 22.56
CA ARG A 356 1.84 3.23 22.34
C ARG A 356 1.17 4.49 22.92
N LYS A 357 -0.13 4.65 22.72
CA LYS A 357 -0.90 5.83 23.17
C LYS A 357 -1.12 5.83 24.68
N GLU A 358 -1.17 4.69 25.32
CA GLU A 358 -1.25 4.62 26.80
C GLU A 358 -0.12 5.40 27.44
N SER A 359 1.12 5.18 27.05
CA SER A 359 2.25 5.96 27.56
C SER A 359 2.14 7.45 27.26
N LEU A 360 1.70 7.84 26.07
CA LEU A 360 1.56 9.27 25.73
C LEU A 360 0.48 9.98 26.56
N VAL A 361 -0.64 9.33 26.85
CA VAL A 361 -1.72 9.91 27.66
C VAL A 361 -1.39 9.88 29.15
N GLU A 362 -0.82 8.79 29.67
CA GLU A 362 -0.46 8.66 31.08
C GLU A 362 0.63 9.63 31.52
N PHE A 363 1.54 10.01 30.63
CA PHE A 363 2.63 10.93 30.92
C PHE A 363 2.42 12.36 30.39
N GLY A 364 1.17 12.73 30.03
CA GLY A 364 0.79 14.10 29.74
C GLY A 364 1.25 14.64 28.38
N PHE A 365 1.55 13.79 27.39
CA PHE A 365 1.88 14.21 26.03
C PHE A 365 0.64 14.37 25.15
N ARG A 366 -0.43 13.63 25.44
CA ARG A 366 -1.70 13.70 24.71
C ARG A 366 -2.91 13.63 25.64
N LEU A 367 -4.03 14.23 25.20
CA LEU A 367 -5.32 14.11 25.88
C LEU A 367 -5.92 12.71 25.71
N PRO A 368 -6.82 12.28 26.61
CA PRO A 368 -7.52 11.00 26.48
C PRO A 368 -8.24 10.80 25.16
N SER A 369 -8.78 11.87 24.55
CA SER A 369 -9.40 11.83 23.21
C SER A 369 -8.51 11.28 22.11
N ALA A 370 -7.16 11.35 22.28
CA ALA A 370 -6.21 10.77 21.35
C ALA A 370 -6.32 9.23 21.22
N TYR A 371 -6.89 8.55 22.21
CA TYR A 371 -7.16 7.11 22.13
C TYR A 371 -8.12 6.76 21.00
N ASP A 372 -9.02 7.66 20.63
CA ASP A 372 -10.04 7.43 19.61
C ASP A 372 -9.58 7.78 18.18
N ASN A 373 -8.35 8.30 18.05
CA ASN A 373 -7.61 8.35 16.77
C ASN A 373 -6.84 7.03 16.58
N ARG A 374 -7.48 6.00 16.15
CA ARG A 374 -6.98 4.63 16.14
C ARG A 374 -7.43 3.90 14.87
N PRO A 375 -6.79 2.77 14.52
CA PRO A 375 -7.38 1.87 13.54
C PRO A 375 -8.66 1.25 14.10
N LEU A 376 -9.52 0.75 13.21
CA LEU A 376 -10.64 -0.09 13.60
C LEU A 376 -10.14 -1.35 14.31
N THR A 377 -10.89 -1.84 15.29
CA THR A 377 -10.75 -3.22 15.74
C THR A 377 -11.17 -4.16 14.62
N PHE A 378 -10.81 -5.45 14.72
CA PHE A 378 -11.21 -6.43 13.71
C PHE A 378 -12.74 -6.55 13.60
N ASP A 379 -13.44 -6.54 14.72
CA ASP A 379 -14.92 -6.63 14.75
C ASP A 379 -15.56 -5.39 14.11
N GLU A 380 -15.10 -4.18 14.48
CA GLU A 380 -15.57 -2.93 13.87
C GLU A 380 -15.30 -2.87 12.36
N PHE A 381 -14.15 -3.38 11.91
CA PHE A 381 -13.83 -3.53 10.48
C PHE A 381 -14.82 -4.50 9.83
N TYR A 382 -15.02 -5.66 10.44
CA TYR A 382 -15.82 -6.73 9.86
C TYR A 382 -17.31 -6.36 9.76
N GLU A 383 -17.87 -5.65 10.74
CA GLU A 383 -19.24 -5.14 10.77
C GLU A 383 -19.56 -4.13 9.66
N ARG A 384 -18.53 -3.38 9.18
CA ARG A 384 -18.69 -2.43 8.08
C ARG A 384 -18.70 -3.08 6.71
N LEU A 385 -18.30 -4.34 6.62
CA LEU A 385 -18.18 -5.04 5.36
C LEU A 385 -19.51 -5.68 4.94
N GLY A 386 -19.83 -5.51 3.67
CA GLY A 386 -20.85 -6.32 3.00
C GLY A 386 -20.29 -7.67 2.54
N GLN A 387 -20.52 -7.99 1.28
CA GLN A 387 -20.02 -9.22 0.66
C GLN A 387 -18.52 -9.12 0.39
N LYS A 388 -17.79 -10.19 0.69
CA LYS A 388 -16.34 -10.24 0.58
C LYS A 388 -15.86 -11.54 -0.05
N ILE A 389 -14.76 -11.42 -0.80
CA ILE A 389 -14.06 -12.54 -1.43
C ILE A 389 -12.61 -12.53 -0.94
N PHE A 390 -12.24 -13.57 -0.24
CA PHE A 390 -10.87 -13.82 0.18
C PHE A 390 -10.09 -14.43 -0.98
N VAL A 391 -8.89 -13.94 -1.23
CA VAL A 391 -8.03 -14.42 -2.31
C VAL A 391 -6.70 -14.88 -1.70
N SER A 392 -6.37 -16.15 -1.87
CA SER A 392 -5.15 -16.72 -1.31
C SER A 392 -4.76 -18.04 -1.99
N ALA A 393 -3.46 -18.32 -2.06
CA ALA A 393 -2.96 -19.65 -2.41
C ALA A 393 -2.99 -20.61 -1.23
N THR A 394 -3.06 -20.08 -0.01
CA THR A 394 -3.02 -20.78 1.28
C THR A 394 -4.00 -20.15 2.26
N PRO A 395 -5.34 -20.23 2.01
CA PRO A 395 -6.33 -19.66 2.93
C PRO A 395 -6.13 -20.18 4.34
N GLY A 396 -6.26 -19.28 5.34
CA GLY A 396 -6.21 -19.63 6.76
C GLY A 396 -7.44 -20.39 7.23
N GLU A 397 -7.45 -20.73 8.50
CA GLU A 397 -8.59 -21.43 9.14
C GLU A 397 -9.85 -20.54 9.11
N PHE A 398 -9.69 -19.26 9.42
CA PHE A 398 -10.79 -18.31 9.41
C PHE A 398 -11.52 -18.25 8.06
N GLU A 399 -10.78 -18.12 6.95
CA GLU A 399 -11.37 -18.08 5.60
C GLU A 399 -12.07 -19.39 5.23
N ARG A 400 -11.51 -20.53 5.66
CA ARG A 400 -12.09 -21.86 5.40
C ARG A 400 -13.38 -22.09 6.18
N GLU A 401 -13.46 -21.61 7.43
CA GLU A 401 -14.62 -21.78 8.29
C GLU A 401 -15.77 -20.84 7.94
N THR A 402 -15.45 -19.61 7.53
CA THR A 402 -16.48 -18.58 7.28
C THR A 402 -17.00 -18.58 5.84
N SER A 403 -16.22 -19.07 4.86
CA SER A 403 -16.62 -19.05 3.46
C SER A 403 -17.74 -20.02 3.14
N ALA A 404 -18.85 -19.48 2.63
CA ALA A 404 -19.95 -20.29 2.09
C ALA A 404 -19.53 -21.10 0.84
N ARG A 405 -18.46 -20.66 0.15
CA ARG A 405 -17.93 -21.33 -1.06
C ARG A 405 -16.42 -21.09 -1.16
N VAL A 406 -15.70 -22.13 -1.58
CA VAL A 406 -14.29 -22.06 -1.98
C VAL A 406 -14.21 -22.40 -3.45
N ALA A 407 -13.86 -21.43 -4.30
CA ALA A 407 -13.59 -21.62 -5.72
C ALA A 407 -12.10 -21.93 -5.91
N GLU A 408 -11.76 -23.08 -6.49
CA GLU A 408 -10.37 -23.45 -6.76
C GLU A 408 -9.90 -22.97 -8.13
N GLN A 409 -8.69 -22.38 -8.16
CA GLN A 409 -8.01 -21.96 -9.37
C GLN A 409 -6.55 -22.43 -9.33
N LEU A 410 -6.34 -23.68 -9.68
CA LEU A 410 -5.05 -24.37 -9.56
C LEU A 410 -4.29 -24.42 -10.90
N ILE A 411 -5.00 -24.32 -12.02
CA ILE A 411 -4.40 -24.39 -13.36
C ILE A 411 -3.72 -23.09 -13.72
N ARG A 412 -2.44 -23.15 -14.05
CA ARG A 412 -1.67 -22.05 -14.65
C ARG A 412 -1.82 -22.09 -16.16
N PRO A 413 -2.25 -21.00 -16.80
CA PRO A 413 -2.35 -20.94 -18.28
C PRO A 413 -1.05 -21.23 -19.02
N THR A 414 0.09 -21.01 -18.35
CA THR A 414 1.45 -21.26 -18.89
C THR A 414 1.82 -22.73 -18.90
N GLY A 415 1.02 -23.60 -18.28
CA GLY A 415 1.33 -25.02 -18.12
C GLY A 415 2.37 -25.35 -17.05
N LEU A 416 2.92 -24.35 -16.35
CA LEU A 416 3.91 -24.57 -15.32
C LEU A 416 3.34 -25.39 -14.16
N VAL A 417 4.04 -26.45 -13.79
CA VAL A 417 3.67 -27.35 -12.70
C VAL A 417 4.28 -26.88 -11.37
N ASP A 418 3.70 -27.30 -10.26
CA ASP A 418 4.33 -27.12 -8.96
C ASP A 418 5.64 -27.96 -8.90
N PRO A 419 6.68 -27.49 -8.16
CA PRO A 419 7.97 -28.16 -8.15
C PRO A 419 7.87 -29.57 -7.53
N SER A 420 8.81 -30.45 -7.93
CA SER A 420 9.01 -31.72 -7.25
C SER A 420 9.66 -31.47 -5.88
N ILE A 421 9.27 -32.26 -4.89
CA ILE A 421 9.78 -32.13 -3.51
C ILE A 421 10.54 -33.41 -3.16
N SER A 422 11.75 -33.25 -2.63
CA SER A 422 12.53 -34.34 -2.01
C SER A 422 12.86 -34.01 -0.56
N VAL A 423 12.70 -34.98 0.32
CA VAL A 423 13.12 -34.89 1.72
C VAL A 423 14.41 -35.66 1.86
N ARG A 424 15.47 -35.01 2.38
CA ARG A 424 16.81 -35.59 2.54
C ARG A 424 17.25 -35.49 4.01
N PRO A 425 18.10 -36.40 4.50
CA PRO A 425 18.60 -36.36 5.87
C PRO A 425 19.47 -35.12 6.11
N THR A 426 19.58 -34.70 7.37
CA THR A 426 20.43 -33.57 7.78
C THR A 426 21.90 -33.96 7.81
N GLU A 427 22.22 -35.26 7.97
CA GLU A 427 23.59 -35.75 7.90
C GLU A 427 24.16 -35.61 6.48
N GLY A 428 25.30 -34.92 6.36
CA GLY A 428 25.93 -34.63 5.05
C GLY A 428 25.24 -33.55 4.21
N GLN A 429 24.27 -32.83 4.77
CA GLN A 429 23.48 -31.83 4.04
C GLN A 429 24.32 -30.76 3.36
N ILE A 430 25.44 -30.32 3.95
CA ILE A 430 26.25 -29.23 3.40
C ILE A 430 26.92 -29.66 2.10
N ASP A 431 27.50 -30.86 2.05
CA ASP A 431 28.14 -31.37 0.83
C ASP A 431 27.10 -31.60 -0.27
N ASP A 432 25.93 -32.07 0.08
CA ASP A 432 24.79 -32.26 -0.83
C ASP A 432 24.30 -30.91 -1.39
N ILE A 433 24.14 -29.89 -0.53
CA ILE A 433 23.78 -28.53 -0.93
C ILE A 433 24.78 -27.97 -1.93
N ILE A 434 26.07 -28.09 -1.68
CA ILE A 434 27.13 -27.61 -2.57
C ILE A 434 27.05 -28.29 -3.92
N SER A 435 26.82 -29.61 -3.93
CA SER A 435 26.65 -30.37 -5.17
C SER A 435 25.47 -29.88 -5.98
N GLU A 436 24.31 -29.70 -5.34
CA GLU A 436 23.09 -29.20 -5.98
C GLU A 436 23.22 -27.75 -6.49
N ILE A 437 23.89 -26.88 -5.73
CA ILE A 437 24.17 -25.52 -6.16
C ILE A 437 25.02 -25.54 -7.44
N ASN A 438 26.11 -26.31 -7.48
CA ASN A 438 26.98 -26.38 -8.62
C ASN A 438 26.25 -26.86 -9.89
N ILE A 439 25.36 -27.84 -9.78
CA ILE A 439 24.52 -28.29 -10.89
C ILE A 439 23.64 -27.15 -11.45
N ARG A 440 23.08 -26.30 -10.59
CA ARG A 440 22.24 -25.17 -11.01
C ARG A 440 23.08 -24.03 -11.61
N VAL A 441 24.23 -23.73 -11.02
CA VAL A 441 25.18 -22.73 -11.54
C VAL A 441 25.63 -23.08 -12.95
N GLU A 442 25.96 -24.33 -13.22
CA GLU A 442 26.31 -24.81 -14.57
C GLU A 442 25.19 -24.58 -15.59
N ARG A 443 23.94 -24.68 -15.15
CA ARG A 443 22.74 -24.43 -15.97
C ARG A 443 22.34 -22.95 -16.03
N LYS A 444 23.07 -22.06 -15.35
CA LYS A 444 22.76 -20.63 -15.19
C LYS A 444 21.40 -20.39 -14.51
N GLU A 445 21.00 -21.29 -13.65
CA GLU A 445 19.80 -21.20 -12.83
C GLU A 445 20.17 -20.63 -11.45
N ARG A 446 19.17 -20.21 -10.67
CA ARG A 446 19.36 -19.58 -9.36
C ARG A 446 18.79 -20.45 -8.24
N VAL A 447 19.38 -20.29 -7.05
CA VAL A 447 19.03 -21.07 -5.86
C VAL A 447 18.57 -20.14 -4.73
N LEU A 448 17.46 -20.48 -4.09
CA LEU A 448 17.03 -19.87 -2.83
C LEU A 448 17.27 -20.86 -1.69
N LEU A 449 17.88 -20.40 -0.60
CA LEU A 449 18.17 -21.21 0.56
C LEU A 449 17.60 -20.56 1.82
N THR A 450 16.74 -21.29 2.55
CA THR A 450 16.10 -20.78 3.76
C THR A 450 16.62 -21.44 5.02
N THR A 451 16.96 -20.61 6.02
CA THR A 451 17.42 -21.01 7.35
C THR A 451 16.41 -20.59 8.43
N LEU A 452 16.59 -21.03 9.69
CA LEU A 452 15.77 -20.62 10.82
C LEU A 452 16.30 -19.42 11.59
N THR A 453 17.60 -19.19 11.58
CA THR A 453 18.23 -18.15 12.37
C THR A 453 19.19 -17.29 11.55
N LYS A 454 19.36 -16.03 12.01
CA LYS A 454 20.28 -15.07 11.41
C LYS A 454 21.72 -15.62 11.38
N LYS A 455 22.17 -16.13 12.55
CA LYS A 455 23.52 -16.68 12.67
C LYS A 455 23.77 -17.81 11.68
N MET A 456 22.82 -18.74 11.55
CA MET A 456 22.95 -19.85 10.60
C MET A 456 23.01 -19.37 9.14
N ALA A 457 22.25 -18.32 8.80
CA ALA A 457 22.31 -17.73 7.46
C ALA A 457 23.65 -17.06 7.19
N GLU A 458 24.19 -16.32 8.15
CA GLU A 458 25.49 -15.67 8.08
C GLU A 458 26.62 -16.71 7.97
N ASP A 459 26.69 -17.67 8.92
CA ASP A 459 27.70 -18.71 8.93
C ASP A 459 27.72 -19.53 7.62
N LEU A 460 26.53 -19.82 7.07
CA LEU A 460 26.41 -20.56 5.82
C LEU A 460 26.80 -19.71 4.60
N THR A 461 26.48 -18.44 4.60
CA THR A 461 26.89 -17.52 3.52
C THR A 461 28.41 -17.42 3.46
N ASP A 462 29.06 -17.16 4.62
CA ASP A 462 30.52 -17.07 4.71
C ASP A 462 31.19 -18.37 4.23
N TYR A 463 30.66 -19.51 4.64
CA TYR A 463 31.18 -20.82 4.23
C TYR A 463 31.05 -21.05 2.72
N LEU A 464 29.94 -20.69 2.11
CA LEU A 464 29.74 -20.82 0.66
C LEU A 464 30.63 -19.84 -0.13
N GLU A 465 30.85 -18.62 0.38
CA GLU A 465 31.77 -17.65 -0.20
C GLU A 465 33.22 -18.16 -0.18
N ASP A 466 33.66 -18.74 0.94
CA ASP A 466 34.99 -19.34 1.09
C ASP A 466 35.27 -20.48 0.06
N LEU A 467 34.21 -21.16 -0.38
CA LEU A 467 34.26 -22.17 -1.44
C LEU A 467 34.18 -21.57 -2.86
N GLY A 468 34.09 -20.25 -2.99
CA GLY A 468 34.03 -19.55 -4.27
C GLY A 468 32.65 -19.52 -4.93
N ILE A 469 31.59 -19.86 -4.21
CA ILE A 469 30.20 -19.75 -4.66
C ILE A 469 29.77 -18.30 -4.53
N LYS A 470 29.18 -17.76 -5.59
CA LYS A 470 28.62 -16.41 -5.56
C LYS A 470 27.28 -16.41 -4.79
N VAL A 471 27.32 -16.01 -3.54
CA VAL A 471 26.17 -16.03 -2.63
C VAL A 471 25.94 -14.66 -2.00
N ARG A 472 24.70 -14.34 -1.65
CA ARG A 472 24.34 -13.19 -0.81
C ARG A 472 23.36 -13.60 0.28
N TYR A 473 23.45 -12.93 1.42
CA TYR A 473 22.50 -13.03 2.51
C TYR A 473 21.51 -11.85 2.49
N MET A 474 20.22 -12.16 2.62
CA MET A 474 19.17 -11.16 2.79
C MET A 474 18.66 -11.18 4.23
N HIS A 475 19.02 -10.18 5.03
CA HIS A 475 18.55 -10.03 6.40
C HIS A 475 17.31 -9.11 6.50
N HIS A 476 16.67 -9.08 7.68
CA HIS A 476 15.42 -8.35 7.89
C HIS A 476 15.59 -6.82 7.93
N ASP A 477 16.79 -6.32 8.21
CA ASP A 477 17.11 -4.89 8.29
C ASP A 477 17.42 -4.27 6.92
N VAL A 478 17.47 -5.09 5.86
CA VAL A 478 17.66 -4.61 4.49
C VAL A 478 16.46 -3.74 4.09
N ASP A 479 16.73 -2.50 3.70
CA ASP A 479 15.68 -1.60 3.25
C ASP A 479 15.03 -2.07 1.92
N THR A 480 13.92 -1.46 1.56
CA THR A 480 13.16 -1.90 0.38
C THR A 480 13.95 -1.72 -0.92
N ILE A 481 14.77 -0.68 -1.02
CA ILE A 481 15.56 -0.38 -2.23
C ILE A 481 16.69 -1.39 -2.35
N GLU A 482 17.46 -1.59 -1.29
CA GLU A 482 18.54 -2.58 -1.25
C GLU A 482 18.02 -3.99 -1.53
N ARG A 483 16.84 -4.32 -1.00
CA ARG A 483 16.17 -5.59 -1.29
C ARG A 483 15.85 -5.76 -2.78
N MET A 484 15.36 -4.71 -3.43
CA MET A 484 15.09 -4.73 -4.88
C MET A 484 16.39 -4.88 -5.68
N GLU A 485 17.49 -4.26 -5.26
CA GLU A 485 18.80 -4.42 -5.86
C GLU A 485 19.33 -5.86 -5.74
N ILE A 486 19.22 -6.47 -4.55
CA ILE A 486 19.61 -7.86 -4.31
C ILE A 486 18.84 -8.81 -5.24
N ILE A 487 17.52 -8.62 -5.36
CA ILE A 487 16.67 -9.45 -6.22
C ILE A 487 17.05 -9.27 -7.70
N ARG A 488 17.28 -8.03 -8.13
CA ARG A 488 17.72 -7.75 -9.49
C ARG A 488 19.08 -8.41 -9.79
N ASP A 489 20.06 -8.27 -8.91
CA ASP A 489 21.39 -8.80 -9.07
C ASP A 489 21.36 -10.34 -9.14
N LEU A 490 20.49 -10.99 -8.34
CA LEU A 490 20.21 -12.43 -8.45
C LEU A 490 19.68 -12.79 -9.85
N ARG A 491 18.71 -12.03 -10.36
CA ARG A 491 18.11 -12.26 -11.69
C ARG A 491 19.12 -12.03 -12.82
N LEU A 492 19.97 -11.02 -12.70
CA LEU A 492 21.03 -10.73 -13.67
C LEU A 492 22.19 -11.74 -13.61
N GLY A 493 22.31 -12.51 -12.52
CA GLY A 493 23.37 -13.49 -12.33
C GLY A 493 24.68 -12.90 -11.83
N GLU A 494 24.63 -11.76 -11.16
CA GLU A 494 25.78 -11.22 -10.44
C GLU A 494 26.19 -12.17 -9.30
N PHE A 495 25.20 -12.88 -8.74
CA PHE A 495 25.38 -13.99 -7.82
C PHE A 495 24.34 -15.09 -8.07
N ASP A 496 24.56 -16.30 -7.54
CA ASP A 496 23.81 -17.49 -7.92
C ASP A 496 22.90 -18.02 -6.80
N VAL A 497 23.25 -17.74 -5.53
CA VAL A 497 22.56 -18.24 -4.35
C VAL A 497 22.12 -17.08 -3.46
N LEU A 498 20.84 -17.07 -3.09
CA LEU A 498 20.30 -16.15 -2.09
C LEU A 498 19.94 -16.91 -0.82
N VAL A 499 20.60 -16.57 0.28
CA VAL A 499 20.33 -17.13 1.62
C VAL A 499 19.46 -16.16 2.42
N GLY A 500 18.50 -16.67 3.17
CA GLY A 500 17.70 -15.84 4.07
C GLY A 500 16.84 -16.64 5.04
N ILE A 501 16.35 -15.96 6.08
CA ILE A 501 15.48 -16.58 7.10
C ILE A 501 14.03 -16.65 6.59
N ASN A 502 13.55 -15.56 6.07
CA ASN A 502 12.20 -15.40 5.58
C ASN A 502 12.20 -14.79 4.17
N LEU A 503 12.49 -15.62 3.19
CA LEU A 503 12.39 -15.26 1.78
C LEU A 503 10.94 -15.27 1.26
N LEU A 504 9.99 -15.42 2.19
CA LEU A 504 8.55 -15.56 1.92
C LEU A 504 7.84 -14.25 1.69
N ARG A 505 8.46 -13.10 2.00
CA ARG A 505 7.78 -11.83 1.82
C ARG A 505 7.35 -11.71 0.37
N GLU A 506 6.04 -11.51 0.20
CA GLU A 506 5.33 -11.49 -1.07
C GLU A 506 5.98 -10.49 -2.04
N GLY A 507 5.84 -10.75 -3.33
CA GLY A 507 6.40 -9.91 -4.39
C GLY A 507 7.70 -10.44 -5.02
N LEU A 508 8.27 -11.56 -4.53
CA LEU A 508 9.40 -12.21 -5.18
C LEU A 508 8.92 -13.02 -6.39
N ASP A 509 9.04 -12.43 -7.57
CA ASP A 509 8.80 -13.09 -8.85
C ASP A 509 10.12 -13.30 -9.58
N ILE A 510 10.76 -14.45 -9.30
CA ILE A 510 12.10 -14.78 -9.82
C ILE A 510 12.00 -16.06 -10.65
N PRO A 511 11.66 -15.98 -11.94
CA PRO A 511 11.51 -17.16 -12.79
C PRO A 511 12.84 -17.92 -13.02
N GLU A 512 13.97 -17.29 -12.75
CA GLU A 512 15.31 -17.91 -12.86
C GLU A 512 15.62 -18.90 -11.73
N VAL A 513 14.83 -18.89 -10.64
CA VAL A 513 14.98 -19.83 -9.53
C VAL A 513 14.44 -21.20 -9.91
N SER A 514 15.30 -22.19 -9.98
CA SER A 514 14.96 -23.60 -10.23
C SER A 514 15.05 -24.46 -8.98
N LEU A 515 15.78 -24.04 -7.95
CA LEU A 515 15.97 -24.81 -6.73
C LEU A 515 15.65 -23.95 -5.49
N VAL A 516 14.82 -24.50 -4.62
CA VAL A 516 14.58 -23.98 -3.27
C VAL A 516 15.02 -25.01 -2.25
N ILE A 517 15.88 -24.60 -1.33
CA ILE A 517 16.44 -25.42 -0.26
C ILE A 517 15.86 -24.94 1.07
N ILE A 518 15.30 -25.86 1.84
CA ILE A 518 14.71 -25.59 3.16
C ILE A 518 15.48 -26.38 4.21
N LEU A 519 16.28 -25.70 5.01
CA LEU A 519 17.00 -26.32 6.13
C LEU A 519 16.10 -26.45 7.35
N ASP A 520 16.37 -27.42 8.20
CA ASP A 520 15.61 -27.68 9.42
C ASP A 520 14.07 -27.69 9.16
N ALA A 521 13.67 -28.38 8.10
CA ALA A 521 12.26 -28.41 7.71
C ALA A 521 11.37 -29.09 8.76
N ASP A 522 11.94 -29.95 9.61
CA ASP A 522 11.28 -30.67 10.71
C ASP A 522 11.18 -29.86 12.02
N LYS A 523 11.73 -28.66 12.09
CA LYS A 523 11.62 -27.79 13.26
C LYS A 523 10.30 -27.00 13.20
N GLU A 524 9.21 -27.63 13.68
CA GLU A 524 7.89 -27.00 13.65
C GLU A 524 7.88 -25.62 14.31
N GLY A 525 7.18 -24.68 13.69
CA GLY A 525 7.06 -23.30 14.13
C GLY A 525 6.51 -22.41 13.01
N PHE A 526 6.43 -21.12 13.26
CA PHE A 526 5.87 -20.16 12.31
C PHE A 526 6.52 -20.24 10.91
N LEU A 527 7.86 -20.37 10.86
CA LEU A 527 8.62 -20.44 9.59
C LEU A 527 8.56 -21.82 8.89
N ARG A 528 8.04 -22.83 9.54
CA ARG A 528 7.91 -24.21 9.03
C ARG A 528 6.46 -24.75 9.18
N SER A 529 5.50 -23.81 9.31
CA SER A 529 4.08 -24.17 9.21
C SER A 529 3.73 -24.61 7.78
N GLU A 530 2.63 -25.34 7.62
CA GLU A 530 2.10 -25.75 6.32
C GLU A 530 2.05 -24.58 5.33
N THR A 531 1.45 -23.46 5.74
CA THR A 531 1.35 -22.23 4.93
C THR A 531 2.71 -21.71 4.50
N SER A 532 3.65 -21.60 5.45
CA SER A 532 5.02 -21.15 5.17
C SER A 532 5.75 -22.05 4.19
N LEU A 533 5.62 -23.37 4.37
CA LEU A 533 6.24 -24.35 3.47
C LEU A 533 5.65 -24.25 2.05
N ILE A 534 4.33 -24.21 1.90
CA ILE A 534 3.68 -24.08 0.58
C ILE A 534 4.09 -22.76 -0.12
N GLN A 535 4.18 -21.68 0.62
CA GLN A 535 4.65 -20.38 0.06
C GLN A 535 6.10 -20.43 -0.40
N THR A 536 6.98 -21.09 0.37
CA THR A 536 8.39 -21.25 0.02
C THR A 536 8.54 -22.15 -1.20
N ILE A 537 7.86 -23.29 -1.21
CA ILE A 537 7.80 -24.24 -2.34
C ILE A 537 7.36 -23.51 -3.63
N GLY A 538 6.35 -22.67 -3.52
CA GLY A 538 5.80 -21.90 -4.64
C GLY A 538 6.79 -20.94 -5.31
N ARG A 539 7.95 -20.64 -4.69
CA ARG A 539 8.99 -19.79 -5.31
C ARG A 539 9.67 -20.49 -6.50
N ALA A 540 9.75 -21.82 -6.50
CA ALA A 540 10.28 -22.58 -7.64
C ALA A 540 9.22 -22.87 -8.71
N ALA A 541 7.94 -22.58 -8.48
CA ALA A 541 6.83 -22.95 -9.38
C ALA A 541 6.77 -22.13 -10.69
N ARG A 542 7.69 -21.18 -10.91
CA ARG A 542 7.78 -20.36 -12.13
C ARG A 542 8.85 -20.83 -13.11
N ASN A 543 9.61 -21.82 -12.70
CA ASN A 543 10.62 -22.46 -13.52
C ASN A 543 10.13 -23.87 -13.94
N ALA A 544 10.28 -24.22 -15.21
CA ALA A 544 9.88 -25.53 -15.71
C ALA A 544 10.67 -26.68 -15.05
N ASN A 545 11.86 -26.40 -14.56
CA ASN A 545 12.75 -27.31 -13.84
C ASN A 545 12.70 -27.10 -12.32
N GLY A 546 11.58 -26.57 -11.79
CA GLY A 546 11.45 -26.25 -10.38
C GLY A 546 11.56 -27.47 -9.47
N GLU A 547 12.46 -27.42 -8.49
CA GLU A 547 12.67 -28.43 -7.47
C GLU A 547 12.77 -27.82 -6.09
N VAL A 548 12.39 -28.61 -5.07
CA VAL A 548 12.51 -28.25 -3.66
C VAL A 548 13.19 -29.39 -2.91
N ILE A 549 14.20 -29.06 -2.12
CA ILE A 549 14.86 -30.00 -1.22
C ILE A 549 14.59 -29.55 0.22
N MET A 550 13.99 -30.43 1.01
CA MET A 550 13.78 -30.26 2.44
C MET A 550 14.78 -31.12 3.20
N TYR A 551 15.64 -30.51 4.00
CA TYR A 551 16.51 -31.27 4.91
C TYR A 551 15.81 -31.45 6.25
N ALA A 552 15.55 -32.70 6.59
CA ALA A 552 14.82 -33.12 7.77
C ALA A 552 15.14 -34.57 8.13
N ASP A 553 15.22 -34.88 9.44
CA ASP A 553 15.41 -36.24 9.92
C ASP A 553 14.07 -36.96 10.18
N SER A 554 12.99 -36.19 10.21
CA SER A 554 11.64 -36.72 10.32
C SER A 554 10.65 -35.85 9.53
N VAL A 555 9.59 -36.49 9.00
CA VAL A 555 8.51 -35.74 8.35
C VAL A 555 7.49 -35.32 9.38
N THR A 556 7.31 -34.02 9.56
CA THR A 556 6.31 -33.47 10.49
C THR A 556 4.93 -33.38 9.84
N PRO A 557 3.84 -33.25 10.64
CA PRO A 557 2.49 -33.07 10.08
C PRO A 557 2.35 -31.86 9.15
N SER A 558 3.08 -30.76 9.41
CA SER A 558 3.11 -29.58 8.56
C SER A 558 3.81 -29.84 7.22
N MET A 559 4.92 -30.57 7.24
CA MET A 559 5.61 -31.03 6.02
C MET A 559 4.72 -31.98 5.19
N GLU A 560 4.11 -32.97 5.84
CA GLU A 560 3.24 -33.94 5.16
C GLU A 560 2.10 -33.26 4.43
N ARG A 561 1.39 -32.34 5.09
CA ARG A 561 0.29 -31.59 4.45
C ARG A 561 0.79 -30.72 3.29
N ALA A 562 1.93 -30.04 3.45
CA ALA A 562 2.50 -29.22 2.39
C ALA A 562 2.93 -30.06 1.17
N ILE A 563 3.53 -31.22 1.39
CA ILE A 563 3.95 -32.15 0.32
C ILE A 563 2.72 -32.71 -0.40
N VAL A 564 1.74 -33.21 0.33
CA VAL A 564 0.51 -33.80 -0.24
C VAL A 564 -0.25 -32.77 -1.08
N GLU A 565 -0.40 -31.54 -0.57
CA GLU A 565 -1.11 -30.48 -1.31
C GLU A 565 -0.33 -30.05 -2.56
N THR A 566 0.99 -29.93 -2.46
CA THR A 566 1.81 -29.57 -3.63
C THR A 566 1.75 -30.64 -4.70
N GLU A 567 1.81 -31.93 -4.31
CA GLU A 567 1.71 -33.04 -5.25
C GLU A 567 0.31 -33.13 -5.89
N ARG A 568 -0.77 -32.89 -5.13
CA ARG A 568 -2.13 -32.77 -5.66
C ARG A 568 -2.23 -31.71 -6.76
N ARG A 569 -1.69 -30.53 -6.50
CA ARG A 569 -1.66 -29.40 -7.45
C ARG A 569 -0.84 -29.75 -8.69
N ARG A 570 0.32 -30.37 -8.49
CA ARG A 570 1.20 -30.82 -9.56
C ARG A 570 0.50 -31.81 -10.49
N GLN A 571 -0.12 -32.84 -9.95
CA GLN A 571 -0.83 -33.86 -10.73
C GLN A 571 -2.01 -33.29 -11.51
N LYS A 572 -2.80 -32.37 -10.89
CA LYS A 572 -3.91 -31.69 -11.57
C LYS A 572 -3.43 -30.87 -12.77
N GLN A 573 -2.32 -30.14 -12.61
CA GLN A 573 -1.72 -29.37 -13.70
C GLN A 573 -1.15 -30.27 -14.81
N MET A 574 -0.49 -31.37 -14.45
CA MET A 574 0.06 -32.32 -15.43
C MET A 574 -1.03 -32.97 -16.26
N ALA A 575 -2.11 -33.42 -15.63
CA ALA A 575 -3.26 -34.00 -16.33
C ALA A 575 -3.89 -32.97 -17.30
N TYR A 576 -4.05 -31.72 -16.88
CA TYR A 576 -4.54 -30.66 -17.73
C TYR A 576 -3.62 -30.39 -18.93
N ASN A 577 -2.31 -30.36 -18.70
CA ASN A 577 -1.32 -30.17 -19.75
C ASN A 577 -1.37 -31.28 -20.80
N GLU A 578 -1.48 -32.53 -20.35
CA GLU A 578 -1.58 -33.71 -21.22
C GLU A 578 -2.85 -33.66 -22.09
N GLU A 579 -4.00 -33.36 -21.46
CA GLU A 579 -5.29 -33.27 -22.15
C GLU A 579 -5.30 -32.18 -23.22
N HIS A 580 -4.62 -31.04 -22.97
CA HIS A 580 -4.60 -29.87 -23.86
C HIS A 580 -3.33 -29.76 -24.71
N GLY A 581 -2.39 -30.71 -24.62
CA GLY A 581 -1.13 -30.70 -25.38
C GLY A 581 -0.22 -29.51 -25.02
N ILE A 582 -0.27 -29.04 -23.77
CA ILE A 582 0.51 -27.89 -23.32
C ILE A 582 1.89 -28.35 -22.83
N VAL A 583 2.93 -27.75 -23.38
CA VAL A 583 4.32 -27.96 -22.92
C VAL A 583 4.69 -26.80 -21.97
N PRO A 584 5.00 -27.09 -20.70
CA PRO A 584 5.43 -26.09 -19.74
C PRO A 584 6.66 -25.33 -20.24
N LYS A 585 6.62 -23.98 -20.16
CA LYS A 585 7.77 -23.13 -20.49
C LYS A 585 8.03 -22.17 -19.34
N THR A 586 9.30 -22.06 -18.95
CA THR A 586 9.71 -21.05 -17.97
C THR A 586 9.30 -19.65 -18.43
N ILE A 587 8.75 -18.86 -17.55
CA ILE A 587 8.32 -17.49 -17.82
C ILE A 587 9.58 -16.64 -18.02
N ILE A 588 9.77 -16.08 -19.21
CA ILE A 588 10.81 -15.10 -19.48
C ILE A 588 10.21 -13.71 -19.24
N LYS A 589 10.45 -13.14 -18.07
CA LYS A 589 10.16 -11.71 -17.82
C LYS A 589 11.45 -10.93 -18.02
N GLY A 590 11.46 -9.96 -18.91
CA GLY A 590 12.55 -8.97 -18.91
C GLY A 590 12.73 -8.47 -17.47
N VAL A 591 13.98 -8.37 -17.02
CA VAL A 591 14.28 -7.59 -15.83
C VAL A 591 13.83 -6.20 -16.23
N ARG A 592 12.61 -5.80 -15.84
CA ARG A 592 12.16 -4.43 -16.08
C ARG A 592 13.20 -3.59 -15.36
N ASP A 593 13.81 -2.71 -16.10
CA ASP A 593 14.73 -1.69 -15.61
C ASP A 593 13.98 -0.68 -14.72
N VAL A 594 13.37 -1.20 -13.64
CA VAL A 594 12.93 -0.39 -12.51
C VAL A 594 14.14 0.38 -11.98
N ILE A 595 15.35 -0.05 -12.37
CA ILE A 595 16.61 0.44 -11.86
C ILE A 595 17.69 0.64 -12.99
N GLU A 596 17.33 0.75 -14.27
CA GLU A 596 18.30 1.32 -15.21
C GLU A 596 18.73 2.74 -14.80
N ILE A 597 18.00 3.36 -13.89
CA ILE A 597 18.27 4.70 -13.37
C ILE A 597 19.24 4.69 -12.18
N THR A 598 19.34 3.59 -11.41
CA THR A 598 20.31 3.48 -10.30
C THR A 598 21.55 2.68 -10.61
N SER A 599 21.58 1.84 -11.64
CA SER A 599 22.74 0.96 -11.93
C SER A 599 23.72 1.46 -12.97
N LYS A 600 23.53 2.63 -13.55
CA LYS A 600 24.70 3.40 -13.93
C LYS A 600 25.32 3.92 -12.62
N LYS A 601 25.94 3.02 -11.83
CA LYS A 601 27.07 3.42 -11.04
C LYS A 601 27.90 4.23 -12.01
N ASP A 602 27.82 5.53 -11.83
CA ASP A 602 28.57 6.53 -12.56
C ASP A 602 30.07 6.19 -12.53
N LYS A 603 30.47 5.27 -13.40
CA LYS A 603 31.84 5.27 -13.85
C LYS A 603 32.01 6.53 -14.71
N GLY A 604 31.91 7.69 -14.07
CA GLY A 604 32.09 8.98 -14.73
C GLY A 604 31.36 10.19 -14.18
N GLU A 605 30.37 10.08 -13.27
CA GLU A 605 29.78 11.28 -12.67
C GLU A 605 30.77 11.93 -11.71
N LYS A 606 31.04 13.22 -11.96
CA LYS A 606 31.84 14.05 -11.06
C LYS A 606 31.14 14.08 -9.69
N PRO A 607 31.86 14.01 -8.57
CA PRO A 607 31.29 14.26 -7.25
C PRO A 607 30.50 15.57 -7.26
N ILE A 608 29.32 15.61 -6.63
CA ILE A 608 28.40 16.78 -6.61
C ILE A 608 29.17 18.07 -6.34
N LYS A 609 30.12 18.05 -5.42
CA LYS A 609 31.03 19.18 -5.11
C LYS A 609 31.93 19.67 -6.27
N LYS A 610 32.04 18.91 -7.35
CA LYS A 610 32.87 19.23 -8.53
C LYS A 610 32.02 19.53 -9.77
N MET A 611 30.70 19.56 -9.68
CA MET A 611 29.79 19.88 -10.78
C MET A 611 29.66 21.40 -10.95
N SER A 612 29.64 21.85 -12.20
CA SER A 612 29.29 23.23 -12.52
C SER A 612 27.79 23.47 -12.29
N ARG A 613 27.39 24.76 -12.10
CA ARG A 613 26.00 25.10 -11.92
C ARG A 613 25.10 24.63 -13.06
N LYS A 614 25.57 24.70 -14.30
CA LYS A 614 24.85 24.24 -15.49
C LYS A 614 24.67 22.73 -15.50
N GLU A 615 25.72 21.97 -15.19
CA GLU A 615 25.68 20.50 -15.09
C GLU A 615 24.68 20.06 -13.98
N ARG A 616 24.62 20.79 -12.86
CA ARG A 616 23.65 20.55 -11.78
C ARG A 616 22.21 20.82 -12.22
N GLU A 617 21.97 21.96 -12.88
CA GLU A 617 20.64 22.32 -13.38
C GLU A 617 20.13 21.30 -14.41
N GLU A 618 20.97 20.85 -15.34
CA GLU A 618 20.66 19.81 -16.32
C GLU A 618 20.35 18.46 -15.63
N MET A 619 21.12 18.11 -14.61
CA MET A 619 20.88 16.90 -13.82
C MET A 619 19.56 16.96 -13.04
N ILE A 620 19.25 18.09 -12.40
CA ILE A 620 17.98 18.31 -11.69
C ILE A 620 16.78 18.14 -12.64
N VAL A 621 16.87 18.69 -13.85
CA VAL A 621 15.81 18.54 -14.86
C VAL A 621 15.62 17.07 -15.24
N ARG A 622 16.72 16.34 -15.50
CA ARG A 622 16.68 14.91 -15.82
C ARG A 622 16.08 14.09 -14.68
N LEU A 623 16.62 14.22 -13.46
CA LEU A 623 16.14 13.49 -12.28
C LEU A 623 14.68 13.83 -11.94
N THR A 624 14.25 15.08 -12.20
CA THR A 624 12.83 15.47 -12.00
C THR A 624 11.91 14.77 -12.99
N ALA A 625 12.32 14.61 -14.24
CA ALA A 625 11.55 13.87 -15.24
C ALA A 625 11.46 12.37 -14.88
N GLU A 626 12.58 11.80 -14.45
CA GLU A 626 12.68 10.41 -13.99
C GLU A 626 11.81 10.17 -12.74
N MET A 627 11.87 11.06 -11.75
CA MET A 627 11.04 11.01 -10.55
C MET A 627 9.54 11.01 -10.88
N LYS A 628 9.12 11.88 -11.82
CA LYS A 628 7.72 11.93 -12.26
C LYS A 628 7.31 10.67 -13.02
N ALA A 629 8.20 10.10 -13.82
CA ALA A 629 7.94 8.83 -14.52
C ALA A 629 7.78 7.67 -13.53
N ALA A 630 8.65 7.57 -12.52
CA ALA A 630 8.57 6.57 -11.47
C ALA A 630 7.25 6.71 -10.66
N ALA A 631 6.88 7.93 -10.28
CA ALA A 631 5.62 8.18 -9.57
C ALA A 631 4.38 7.78 -10.41
N LYS A 632 4.41 7.98 -11.73
CA LYS A 632 3.31 7.62 -12.64
C LYS A 632 3.06 6.12 -12.71
N ILE A 633 4.10 5.31 -12.54
CA ILE A 633 4.00 3.84 -12.50
C ILE A 633 3.92 3.31 -11.06
N LEU A 634 3.63 4.20 -10.10
CA LEU A 634 3.45 3.90 -8.67
C LEU A 634 4.71 3.40 -7.94
N GLU A 635 5.90 3.66 -8.47
CA GLU A 635 7.18 3.37 -7.84
C GLU A 635 7.60 4.51 -6.89
N PHE A 636 6.81 4.72 -5.84
CA PHE A 636 6.95 5.88 -4.96
C PHE A 636 8.26 5.89 -4.15
N GLU A 637 8.78 4.74 -3.79
CA GLU A 637 10.06 4.63 -3.07
C GLU A 637 11.23 5.08 -3.95
N HIS A 638 11.20 4.69 -5.23
CA HIS A 638 12.17 5.16 -6.20
C HIS A 638 12.00 6.66 -6.49
N ALA A 639 10.76 7.13 -6.63
CA ALA A 639 10.47 8.56 -6.77
C ALA A 639 10.95 9.37 -5.56
N ALA A 640 10.81 8.86 -4.34
CA ALA A 640 11.31 9.48 -3.11
C ALA A 640 12.85 9.56 -3.09
N TYR A 641 13.55 8.49 -3.47
CA TYR A 641 15.00 8.48 -3.62
C TYR A 641 15.50 9.56 -4.60
N LEU A 642 14.87 9.67 -5.77
CA LEU A 642 15.19 10.68 -6.77
C LEU A 642 14.93 12.09 -6.25
N ARG A 643 13.83 12.33 -5.51
CA ARG A 643 13.53 13.57 -4.84
C ARG A 643 14.63 13.99 -3.87
N ASP A 644 15.08 13.05 -3.04
CA ASP A 644 16.12 13.32 -2.04
C ASP A 644 17.47 13.62 -2.70
N LYS A 645 17.78 12.96 -3.82
CA LYS A 645 18.95 13.27 -4.66
C LYS A 645 18.84 14.67 -5.29
N ILE A 646 17.65 15.06 -5.76
CA ILE A 646 17.38 16.41 -6.27
C ILE A 646 17.55 17.46 -5.17
N ASN A 647 17.05 17.20 -3.96
CA ASN A 647 17.17 18.13 -2.83
C ASN A 647 18.64 18.33 -2.44
N LYS A 648 19.45 17.27 -2.37
CA LYS A 648 20.90 17.36 -2.14
C LYS A 648 21.61 18.20 -3.20
N LEU A 649 21.22 18.07 -4.48
CA LEU A 649 21.77 18.88 -5.57
C LEU A 649 21.38 20.37 -5.48
N ARG A 650 20.24 20.68 -4.85
CA ARG A 650 19.75 22.06 -4.63
C ARG A 650 20.38 22.72 -3.41
N GLU A 651 20.66 21.96 -2.35
CA GLU A 651 21.22 22.45 -1.08
C GLU A 651 22.71 22.79 -1.18
N GLU A 652 23.48 22.11 -2.01
CA GLU A 652 24.87 22.46 -2.27
C GLU A 652 24.97 23.67 -3.20
N LYS A 653 25.12 24.87 -2.57
CA LYS A 653 25.36 26.15 -3.24
C LYS A 653 26.78 26.30 -3.77
#